data_b79c622cce4d1a52899ecc161a7ce0df
#
_entry.id   b79c622cce4d1a52899ecc161a7ce0df
#
_cell.length_a   1.000
_cell.length_b   1.000
_cell.length_c   1.000
_cell.angle_alpha   90.00
_cell.angle_beta   90.00
_cell.angle_gamma   90.00
#
_symmetry.space_group_name_H-M   'P 1'
#
loop_
_entity.id
_entity.type
_entity.pdbx_description
1 polymer ?
#
loop_
_entity_poly.entity_id
_entity_poly.type
_entity_poly.pdbx_seq_one_letter_code
_entity_poly.pdbx_strand_id
1 'polypeptide(L)'
;MKRIAVLTTLFMLALVSTSLGQITLKGRVIDAKSGKALIGANVRLIGTSIGIATNNKGEFILEKVPEGAYTLRASYSGYEVSSMNINSSKSDILFKLKSSLINLDQVVVSGTGTHRRLKDSPVPVEVMTASDIKKGGISTIEDALVMLNPSFSFRPTAMGTNMTLNGMKGDYILILVNGKKMTGDISGYVDLSRIDMGRVKRIEILKGAASSLYGSDAIAGVINIITDQPHDALNIMSTTRFGGKGSFIENINTDINVGKFTTSTSYQRRQSDGWQLSKITEDSVPTRRKVSDKFHSDIVNQRFAFDPSKNLNIYVEGSYFTKEIERPVNKDAKDLSGFDYDMSYENYTIGLGGKYLFGNSAYISLDVNANNYEYYKVYTRDIISKSDTTTHAGEEILTKRQRYLSTNLKGVFKIGKYNKISIGSEYVKDYLKNPTDLTESKNVYTLALYAQDEIRILKKLQLVPGFRYIYHETFKNKFTPKIAAMYSLGEFNFRLSYAAGFKAPLLTDLYYYKEATKKGKQTITIGNPDLKPEKSNYYSFNTEYTSKYCNISVNGYINDLRDVIATKDLTTDEDKANGINSRTTYENLNKARTQGVDISVNSYLGAGFSLGGGYSYVDARDRKTKIRLEESTRHSGTIRANYIHEWNNYRLNVNLNGRLQGKKFVKSTEKDAPKYQIWNLTTNHSFSPVGMFLFEINAGIENLFDYSQNLPYGSNLGTLSPGRTFFASLTIRFKK
;
A
#
# COMPACT_ATOMS: atom_id res chain seq x y z
N MET A 1 5.78 -5.26 54.23
CA MET A 1 5.50 -3.82 54.36
C MET A 1 6.68 -2.89 54.10
N LYS A 2 7.90 -3.12 54.62
CA LYS A 2 9.07 -2.22 54.37
C LYS A 2 9.56 -2.14 52.91
N ARG A 3 9.37 -3.17 52.08
CA ARG A 3 9.77 -3.15 50.65
C ARG A 3 8.78 -2.41 49.73
N ILE A 4 7.50 -2.34 50.12
CA ILE A 4 6.47 -1.57 49.39
C ILE A 4 6.60 -0.09 49.66
N ALA A 5 6.95 0.27 50.89
CA ALA A 5 7.19 1.70 51.27
C ALA A 5 8.41 2.28 50.56
N VAL A 6 9.47 1.49 50.33
CA VAL A 6 10.66 1.96 49.57
C VAL A 6 10.36 2.12 48.08
N LEU A 7 9.54 1.25 47.49
CA LEU A 7 9.12 1.41 46.09
C LEU A 7 8.17 2.59 45.86
N THR A 8 7.27 2.87 46.83
CA THR A 8 6.36 4.03 46.74
C THR A 8 7.14 5.35 46.99
N THR A 9 8.16 5.34 47.84
CA THR A 9 9.01 6.54 48.07
C THR A 9 9.92 6.80 46.86
N LEU A 10 10.47 5.77 46.21
CA LEU A 10 11.23 5.89 44.96
C LEU A 10 10.32 6.34 43.78
N PHE A 11 9.06 5.91 43.75
CA PHE A 11 8.10 6.37 42.75
C PHE A 11 7.63 7.82 42.99
N MET A 12 7.56 8.28 44.24
CA MET A 12 7.26 9.67 44.59
C MET A 12 8.48 10.62 44.39
N LEU A 13 9.71 10.15 44.56
CA LEU A 13 10.89 10.93 44.23
C LEU A 13 11.11 11.11 42.73
N ALA A 14 10.59 10.25 41.90
CA ALA A 14 10.62 10.39 40.43
C ALA A 14 9.63 11.46 39.90
N LEU A 15 8.75 12.01 40.75
CA LEU A 15 7.79 13.06 40.42
C LEU A 15 8.31 14.48 40.73
N VAL A 16 9.60 14.68 40.98
CA VAL A 16 10.17 16.03 41.02
C VAL A 16 10.13 16.62 39.61
N SER A 17 9.01 17.24 39.29
CA SER A 17 8.81 18.02 38.06
C SER A 17 9.84 19.16 38.08
N THR A 18 10.92 19.05 37.33
CA THR A 18 11.72 20.21 36.95
C THR A 18 10.78 21.12 36.16
N SER A 19 10.44 22.26 36.75
CA SER A 19 9.73 23.34 36.07
C SER A 19 10.66 23.89 34.99
N LEU A 20 10.65 23.23 33.81
CA LEU A 20 11.30 23.80 32.62
C LEU A 20 10.47 25.01 32.20
N GLY A 21 11.11 26.14 31.98
CA GLY A 21 10.48 27.31 31.40
C GLY A 21 9.67 26.91 30.15
N GLN A 22 8.46 27.40 30.04
CA GLN A 22 7.58 27.12 28.89
C GLN A 22 7.46 28.41 28.07
N ILE A 23 7.65 28.29 26.78
CA ILE A 23 7.45 29.35 25.79
C ILE A 23 6.15 29.20 25.05
N THR A 24 5.57 30.32 24.65
CA THR A 24 4.37 30.35 23.78
C THR A 24 4.76 30.91 22.42
N LEU A 25 4.37 30.24 21.35
CA LEU A 25 4.57 30.68 19.98
C LEU A 25 3.20 30.99 19.36
N LYS A 26 3.03 32.23 18.88
CA LYS A 26 1.80 32.70 18.24
C LYS A 26 2.12 33.22 16.84
N GLY A 27 1.21 33.03 15.91
CA GLY A 27 1.42 33.54 14.57
C GLY A 27 0.28 33.22 13.60
N ARG A 28 0.52 33.51 12.33
CA ARG A 28 -0.41 33.26 11.22
C ARG A 28 0.27 32.58 10.06
N VAL A 29 -0.50 31.81 9.31
CA VAL A 29 -0.10 31.20 8.03
C VAL A 29 -1.00 31.74 6.94
N ILE A 30 -0.41 32.35 5.92
CA ILE A 30 -1.11 32.99 4.82
C ILE A 30 -0.54 32.54 3.48
N ASP A 31 -1.35 32.64 2.42
CA ASP A 31 -0.90 32.52 1.05
C ASP A 31 0.02 33.69 0.70
N ALA A 32 1.20 33.39 0.16
CA ALA A 32 2.22 34.41 -0.13
C ALA A 32 1.82 35.38 -1.24
N LYS A 33 0.88 35.00 -2.13
CA LYS A 33 0.45 35.80 -3.27
C LYS A 33 -0.81 36.62 -2.97
N SER A 34 -1.82 35.94 -2.41
CA SER A 34 -3.13 36.56 -2.17
C SER A 34 -3.27 37.20 -0.78
N GLY A 35 -2.38 36.87 0.18
CA GLY A 35 -2.49 37.28 1.56
C GLY A 35 -3.61 36.61 2.35
N LYS A 36 -4.38 35.71 1.71
CA LYS A 36 -5.51 34.99 2.36
C LYS A 36 -5.00 34.05 3.44
N ALA A 37 -5.76 33.93 4.51
CA ALA A 37 -5.50 33.00 5.61
C ALA A 37 -5.53 31.54 5.10
N LEU A 38 -4.56 30.74 5.47
CA LEU A 38 -4.53 29.30 5.19
C LEU A 38 -5.11 28.55 6.39
N ILE A 39 -6.37 28.20 6.32
CA ILE A 39 -7.13 27.54 7.37
C ILE A 39 -6.75 26.05 7.41
N GLY A 40 -6.41 25.52 8.61
CA GLY A 40 -5.99 24.12 8.75
C GLY A 40 -4.54 23.86 8.28
N ALA A 41 -3.73 24.90 8.06
CA ALA A 41 -2.30 24.73 7.84
C ALA A 41 -1.64 24.12 9.09
N ASN A 42 -0.84 23.08 8.89
CA ASN A 42 -0.15 22.41 10.00
C ASN A 42 1.12 23.16 10.38
N VAL A 43 1.20 23.56 11.64
CA VAL A 43 2.39 24.22 12.22
C VAL A 43 2.95 23.34 13.31
N ARG A 44 4.20 22.88 13.18
CA ARG A 44 4.81 21.93 14.12
C ARG A 44 6.28 22.23 14.40
N LEU A 45 6.72 21.86 15.59
CA LEU A 45 8.13 21.84 15.97
C LEU A 45 8.78 20.53 15.49
N ILE A 46 9.80 20.66 14.66
CA ILE A 46 10.52 19.53 14.10
C ILE A 46 11.29 18.80 15.20
N GLY A 47 11.18 17.47 15.23
CA GLY A 47 11.79 16.61 16.24
C GLY A 47 10.96 16.44 17.52
N THR A 48 9.73 16.98 17.55
CA THR A 48 8.79 16.84 18.68
C THR A 48 7.41 16.41 18.20
N SER A 49 6.53 16.03 19.12
CA SER A 49 5.10 15.81 18.86
C SER A 49 4.27 17.11 18.88
N ILE A 50 4.89 18.25 19.21
CA ILE A 50 4.19 19.54 19.36
C ILE A 50 3.86 20.13 18.00
N GLY A 51 2.57 20.34 17.75
CA GLY A 51 2.05 20.95 16.53
C GLY A 51 0.59 21.28 16.66
N ILE A 52 0.10 22.17 15.82
CA ILE A 52 -1.30 22.60 15.76
C ILE A 52 -1.66 22.97 14.32
N ALA A 53 -2.94 22.89 13.98
CA ALA A 53 -3.43 23.45 12.75
C ALA A 53 -3.97 24.87 12.96
N THR A 54 -3.85 25.70 11.93
CA THR A 54 -4.35 27.06 11.98
C THR A 54 -5.88 27.12 12.02
N ASN A 55 -6.41 28.12 12.75
CA ASN A 55 -7.83 28.40 12.86
C ASN A 55 -8.41 29.05 11.56
N ASN A 56 -9.69 29.46 11.61
CA ASN A 56 -10.39 30.11 10.49
C ASN A 56 -9.81 31.46 10.06
N LYS A 57 -8.97 32.08 10.86
CA LYS A 57 -8.20 33.31 10.54
C LYS A 57 -6.76 32.99 10.11
N GLY A 58 -6.38 31.71 9.98
CA GLY A 58 -5.03 31.26 9.68
C GLY A 58 -4.07 31.40 10.88
N GLU A 59 -4.58 31.62 12.07
CA GLU A 59 -3.79 31.83 13.28
C GLU A 59 -3.48 30.51 13.97
N PHE A 60 -2.32 30.44 14.63
CA PHE A 60 -1.92 29.34 15.48
C PHE A 60 -1.36 29.81 16.81
N ILE A 61 -1.55 29.01 17.85
CA ILE A 61 -0.96 29.22 19.18
C ILE A 61 -0.41 27.86 19.63
N LEU A 62 0.90 27.77 19.80
CA LEU A 62 1.57 26.64 20.42
C LEU A 62 1.94 27.02 21.84
N GLU A 63 1.19 26.54 22.80
CA GLU A 63 1.43 26.75 24.23
C GLU A 63 2.30 25.62 24.79
N LYS A 64 2.90 25.89 25.97
CA LYS A 64 3.69 24.89 26.71
C LYS A 64 4.85 24.30 25.92
N VAL A 65 5.41 25.05 24.98
CA VAL A 65 6.61 24.64 24.26
C VAL A 65 7.78 24.75 25.26
N PRO A 66 8.55 23.68 25.52
CA PRO A 66 9.71 23.76 26.40
C PRO A 66 10.76 24.73 25.84
N GLU A 67 11.47 25.43 26.69
CA GLU A 67 12.59 26.28 26.25
C GLU A 67 13.65 25.47 25.51
N GLY A 68 14.15 26.02 24.39
CA GLY A 68 15.15 25.35 23.53
C GLY A 68 15.17 25.93 22.14
N ALA A 69 16.18 25.54 21.38
CA ALA A 69 16.28 25.86 19.95
C ALA A 69 15.47 24.84 19.11
N TYR A 70 14.47 25.31 18.39
CA TYR A 70 13.60 24.50 17.56
C TYR A 70 13.51 25.03 16.14
N THR A 71 13.20 24.15 15.20
CA THR A 71 12.74 24.54 13.87
C THR A 71 11.23 24.45 13.84
N LEU A 72 10.52 25.57 13.76
CA LEU A 72 9.08 25.64 13.53
C LEU A 72 8.81 25.53 12.04
N ARG A 73 7.94 24.61 11.66
CA ARG A 73 7.58 24.34 10.25
C ARG A 73 6.09 24.55 10.04
N ALA A 74 5.74 25.31 9.01
CA ALA A 74 4.39 25.42 8.50
C ALA A 74 4.26 24.68 7.18
N SER A 75 3.17 23.91 7.02
CA SER A 75 2.84 23.17 5.81
C SER A 75 1.34 23.18 5.56
N TYR A 76 0.95 23.28 4.30
CA TYR A 76 -0.43 23.23 3.86
C TYR A 76 -0.53 22.49 2.53
N SER A 77 -1.63 21.74 2.32
CA SER A 77 -1.80 20.98 1.08
C SER A 77 -1.82 21.93 -0.14
N GLY A 78 -0.96 21.66 -1.12
CA GLY A 78 -0.83 22.52 -2.29
C GLY A 78 0.09 23.74 -2.10
N TYR A 79 0.90 23.75 -1.03
CA TYR A 79 1.86 24.84 -0.74
C TYR A 79 3.26 24.33 -0.40
N GLU A 80 4.27 25.13 -0.71
CA GLU A 80 5.64 24.89 -0.28
C GLU A 80 5.74 24.96 1.25
N VAL A 81 6.48 24.02 1.81
CA VAL A 81 6.74 24.02 3.25
C VAL A 81 7.68 25.18 3.61
N SER A 82 7.33 25.94 4.64
CA SER A 82 8.18 26.99 5.19
C SER A 82 8.65 26.62 6.59
N SER A 83 9.91 26.95 6.93
CA SER A 83 10.49 26.64 8.24
C SER A 83 11.27 27.83 8.78
N MET A 84 11.22 28.01 10.10
CA MET A 84 11.88 29.09 10.82
C MET A 84 12.52 28.53 12.08
N ASN A 85 13.73 28.96 12.40
CA ASN A 85 14.37 28.61 13.67
C ASN A 85 13.86 29.53 14.80
N ILE A 86 13.54 28.92 15.92
CA ILE A 86 12.98 29.57 17.12
C ILE A 86 13.76 29.13 18.36
N ASN A 87 14.12 30.04 19.21
CA ASN A 87 14.87 29.80 20.45
C ASN A 87 14.29 30.51 21.70
N SER A 88 13.20 31.27 21.53
CA SER A 88 12.51 31.98 22.63
C SER A 88 11.03 32.12 22.34
N SER A 89 10.23 32.58 23.30
CA SER A 89 8.83 32.96 23.07
C SER A 89 8.76 34.02 21.97
N LYS A 90 7.84 33.79 21.00
CA LYS A 90 7.64 34.68 19.86
C LYS A 90 6.17 34.84 19.56
N SER A 91 5.69 36.07 19.55
CA SER A 91 4.41 36.49 19.01
C SER A 91 4.61 37.06 17.60
N ASP A 92 3.58 37.08 16.79
CA ASP A 92 3.57 37.62 15.42
C ASP A 92 4.43 36.88 14.40
N ILE A 93 4.53 35.56 14.56
CA ILE A 93 5.16 34.69 13.55
C ILE A 93 4.28 34.65 12.30
N LEU A 94 4.83 35.08 11.17
CA LEU A 94 4.13 35.07 9.90
C LEU A 94 4.77 34.10 8.93
N PHE A 95 4.05 33.02 8.61
CA PHE A 95 4.40 32.12 7.52
C PHE A 95 3.67 32.55 6.26
N LYS A 96 4.41 32.95 5.22
CA LYS A 96 3.91 33.20 3.86
C LYS A 96 4.20 31.95 3.03
N LEU A 97 3.23 31.07 2.88
CA LEU A 97 3.41 29.87 2.07
C LEU A 97 3.15 30.20 0.59
N LYS A 98 4.05 29.78 -0.27
CA LYS A 98 3.88 29.86 -1.70
C LYS A 98 3.05 28.67 -2.17
N SER A 99 2.04 28.94 -2.97
CA SER A 99 1.29 27.86 -3.64
C SER A 99 2.26 27.01 -4.45
N SER A 100 2.29 25.73 -4.16
CA SER A 100 3.05 24.70 -4.90
C SER A 100 2.13 23.53 -5.17
N LEU A 101 1.73 23.36 -6.39
CA LEU A 101 0.88 22.26 -6.84
C LEU A 101 1.70 20.98 -7.10
N ILE A 102 3.02 21.11 -7.11
CA ILE A 102 3.99 20.03 -7.23
C ILE A 102 4.69 19.88 -5.89
N ASN A 103 4.16 19.03 -5.02
CA ASN A 103 4.66 18.88 -3.65
C ASN A 103 5.89 17.96 -3.58
N LEU A 104 7.03 18.43 -4.07
CA LEU A 104 8.31 17.70 -4.04
C LEU A 104 9.04 17.79 -2.68
N ASP A 105 8.60 18.65 -1.78
CA ASP A 105 9.08 18.70 -0.41
C ASP A 105 8.41 17.66 0.50
N GLN A 106 7.50 16.86 -0.06
CA GLN A 106 6.88 15.75 0.64
C GLN A 106 7.93 14.76 1.14
N VAL A 107 7.79 14.33 2.38
CA VAL A 107 8.70 13.37 3.00
C VAL A 107 8.31 11.96 2.60
N VAL A 108 9.25 11.18 2.10
CA VAL A 108 9.12 9.76 1.74
C VAL A 108 10.10 8.92 2.54
N VAL A 109 9.82 7.61 2.65
CA VAL A 109 10.60 6.66 3.43
C VAL A 109 11.04 5.46 2.58
N SER A 110 10.24 5.04 1.61
CA SER A 110 10.37 3.73 0.95
C SER A 110 11.66 3.56 0.15
N GLY A 111 12.21 4.64 -0.43
CA GLY A 111 13.41 4.53 -1.28
C GLY A 111 14.71 4.21 -0.53
N THR A 112 14.85 4.72 0.69
CA THR A 112 16.07 4.56 1.50
C THR A 112 15.80 4.01 2.91
N GLY A 113 14.53 3.75 3.25
CA GLY A 113 14.15 3.35 4.61
C GLY A 113 14.33 4.45 5.66
N THR A 114 14.63 5.68 5.25
CA THR A 114 14.78 6.87 6.12
C THR A 114 13.97 8.03 5.59
N HIS A 115 13.52 8.91 6.49
CA HIS A 115 12.75 10.09 6.09
C HIS A 115 13.57 11.03 5.22
N ARG A 116 13.07 11.36 4.03
CA ARG A 116 13.67 12.28 3.05
C ARG A 116 12.61 13.07 2.30
N ARG A 117 12.97 14.25 1.80
CA ARG A 117 12.11 14.91 0.80
C ARG A 117 12.16 14.12 -0.51
N LEU A 118 11.05 14.04 -1.21
CA LEU A 118 10.92 13.30 -2.46
C LEU A 118 11.99 13.71 -3.49
N LYS A 119 12.21 15.02 -3.66
CA LYS A 119 13.23 15.56 -4.58
C LYS A 119 14.66 15.17 -4.23
N ASP A 120 14.95 14.88 -2.96
CA ASP A 120 16.28 14.50 -2.47
C ASP A 120 16.49 12.97 -2.43
N SER A 121 15.51 12.18 -2.91
CA SER A 121 15.60 10.71 -2.91
C SER A 121 16.50 10.21 -4.05
N PRO A 122 17.60 9.49 -3.78
CA PRO A 122 18.47 8.90 -4.81
C PRO A 122 17.82 7.73 -5.55
N VAL A 123 16.74 7.19 -5.00
CA VAL A 123 15.94 6.15 -5.64
C VAL A 123 14.60 6.78 -6.04
N PRO A 124 14.13 6.59 -7.28
CA PRO A 124 12.83 7.10 -7.70
C PRO A 124 11.70 6.51 -6.86
N VAL A 125 10.88 7.36 -6.25
CA VAL A 125 9.68 6.98 -5.51
C VAL A 125 8.51 7.74 -6.09
N GLU A 126 7.46 7.03 -6.47
CA GLU A 126 6.21 7.66 -6.87
C GLU A 126 5.31 7.80 -5.65
N VAL A 127 4.59 8.91 -5.55
CA VAL A 127 3.75 9.21 -4.39
C VAL A 127 2.34 9.59 -4.86
N MET A 128 1.34 8.93 -4.30
CA MET A 128 -0.07 9.29 -4.40
C MET A 128 -0.51 9.84 -3.06
N THR A 129 -0.95 11.08 -3.01
CA THR A 129 -1.36 11.73 -1.75
C THR A 129 -2.82 11.46 -1.44
N ALA A 130 -3.22 11.62 -0.15
CA ALA A 130 -4.63 11.62 0.24
C ALA A 130 -5.44 12.65 -0.57
N SER A 131 -4.83 13.78 -0.92
CA SER A 131 -5.47 14.80 -1.78
C SER A 131 -5.74 14.29 -3.18
N ASP A 132 -4.80 13.56 -3.81
CA ASP A 132 -4.99 12.98 -5.15
C ASP A 132 -6.09 11.92 -5.14
N ILE A 133 -6.09 11.06 -4.12
CA ILE A 133 -7.10 10.02 -3.91
C ILE A 133 -8.49 10.66 -3.75
N LYS A 134 -8.60 11.65 -2.87
CA LYS A 134 -9.85 12.36 -2.60
C LYS A 134 -10.38 13.12 -3.83
N LYS A 135 -9.52 13.88 -4.53
CA LYS A 135 -9.89 14.60 -5.75
C LYS A 135 -10.43 13.66 -6.82
N GLY A 136 -9.84 12.47 -6.94
CA GLY A 136 -10.28 11.44 -7.87
C GLY A 136 -11.57 10.72 -7.48
N GLY A 137 -12.14 10.98 -6.30
CA GLY A 137 -13.28 10.22 -5.78
C GLY A 137 -12.97 8.74 -5.53
N ILE A 138 -11.70 8.42 -5.37
CA ILE A 138 -11.18 7.06 -5.26
C ILE A 138 -11.45 6.50 -3.87
N SER A 139 -12.03 5.32 -3.80
CA SER A 139 -12.45 4.70 -2.54
C SER A 139 -11.72 3.41 -2.18
N THR A 140 -10.88 2.89 -3.09
CA THR A 140 -10.10 1.66 -2.88
C THR A 140 -8.63 1.86 -3.21
N ILE A 141 -7.76 1.05 -2.63
CA ILE A 141 -6.32 1.05 -2.97
C ILE A 141 -6.13 0.61 -4.42
N GLU A 142 -6.87 -0.39 -4.85
CA GLU A 142 -6.84 -0.92 -6.21
C GLU A 142 -7.11 0.19 -7.24
N ASP A 143 -8.18 0.95 -7.04
CA ASP A 143 -8.52 2.07 -7.93
C ASP A 143 -7.46 3.17 -7.88
N ALA A 144 -6.91 3.48 -6.69
CA ALA A 144 -5.83 4.45 -6.57
C ALA A 144 -4.62 4.05 -7.42
N LEU A 145 -4.19 2.79 -7.29
CA LEU A 145 -3.04 2.28 -8.03
C LEU A 145 -3.27 2.30 -9.55
N VAL A 146 -4.44 1.86 -10.03
CA VAL A 146 -4.74 1.79 -11.47
C VAL A 146 -4.98 3.16 -12.08
N MET A 147 -5.77 4.02 -11.43
CA MET A 147 -6.18 5.30 -12.02
C MET A 147 -5.07 6.35 -11.97
N LEU A 148 -4.14 6.22 -11.02
CA LEU A 148 -3.07 7.19 -10.83
C LEU A 148 -1.71 6.73 -11.37
N ASN A 149 -1.52 5.43 -11.64
CA ASN A 149 -0.25 4.90 -12.13
C ASN A 149 -0.42 3.90 -13.28
N PRO A 150 0.12 4.18 -14.48
CA PRO A 150 -0.06 3.33 -15.66
C PRO A 150 0.66 1.98 -15.57
N SER A 151 1.66 1.81 -14.70
CA SER A 151 2.44 0.57 -14.59
C SER A 151 1.69 -0.56 -13.90
N PHE A 152 0.58 -0.24 -13.20
CA PHE A 152 -0.30 -1.24 -12.58
C PHE A 152 -1.38 -1.73 -13.54
N SER A 153 -1.72 -2.99 -13.39
CA SER A 153 -2.90 -3.58 -14.01
C SER A 153 -3.56 -4.53 -13.01
N PHE A 154 -4.87 -4.56 -13.01
CA PHE A 154 -5.65 -5.44 -12.15
C PHE A 154 -6.53 -6.37 -12.99
N ARG A 155 -6.85 -7.51 -12.40
CA ARG A 155 -7.85 -8.44 -12.88
C ARG A 155 -8.73 -8.89 -11.72
N PRO A 156 -10.02 -8.53 -11.71
CA PRO A 156 -10.96 -9.08 -10.73
C PRO A 156 -11.05 -10.59 -10.86
N THR A 157 -11.14 -11.27 -9.73
CA THR A 157 -11.45 -12.69 -9.64
C THR A 157 -12.55 -12.88 -8.60
N ALA A 158 -13.17 -14.04 -8.56
CA ALA A 158 -14.16 -14.37 -7.54
C ALA A 158 -13.57 -14.37 -6.11
N MET A 159 -12.25 -14.46 -5.97
CA MET A 159 -11.54 -14.54 -4.69
C MET A 159 -10.78 -13.25 -4.35
N GLY A 160 -10.99 -12.17 -5.11
CA GLY A 160 -10.27 -10.91 -4.93
C GLY A 160 -9.70 -10.37 -6.23
N THR A 161 -8.70 -9.54 -6.15
CA THR A 161 -8.14 -8.82 -7.30
C THR A 161 -6.68 -9.17 -7.51
N ASN A 162 -6.37 -9.75 -8.67
CA ASN A 162 -4.99 -10.00 -9.07
C ASN A 162 -4.35 -8.71 -9.56
N MET A 163 -3.19 -8.37 -9.00
CA MET A 163 -2.42 -7.19 -9.34
C MET A 163 -1.18 -7.57 -10.14
N THR A 164 -0.81 -6.74 -11.11
CA THR A 164 0.50 -6.79 -11.76
C THR A 164 1.16 -5.42 -11.72
N LEU A 165 2.48 -5.40 -11.59
CA LEU A 165 3.32 -4.22 -11.71
C LEU A 165 4.42 -4.50 -12.74
N ASN A 166 4.51 -3.67 -13.77
CA ASN A 166 5.51 -3.85 -14.83
C ASN A 166 5.46 -5.25 -15.48
N GLY A 167 4.26 -5.83 -15.61
CA GLY A 167 4.04 -7.15 -16.18
C GLY A 167 4.42 -8.33 -15.26
N MET A 168 4.76 -8.07 -14.00
CA MET A 168 5.02 -9.09 -12.98
C MET A 168 3.83 -9.23 -12.03
N LYS A 169 3.54 -10.46 -11.61
CA LYS A 169 2.41 -10.79 -10.74
C LYS A 169 2.53 -10.20 -9.33
N GLY A 170 1.41 -10.16 -8.60
CA GLY A 170 1.32 -9.58 -7.27
C GLY A 170 2.20 -10.24 -6.20
N ASP A 171 2.54 -11.51 -6.36
CA ASP A 171 3.43 -12.25 -5.47
C ASP A 171 4.93 -11.80 -5.56
N TYR A 172 5.27 -10.93 -6.51
CA TYR A 172 6.54 -10.23 -6.62
C TYR A 172 6.49 -8.79 -6.09
N ILE A 173 5.34 -8.36 -5.57
CA ILE A 173 5.12 -7.01 -5.06
C ILE A 173 4.93 -7.06 -3.56
N LEU A 174 5.81 -6.37 -2.83
CA LEU A 174 5.71 -6.28 -1.38
C LEU A 174 4.77 -5.14 -0.98
N ILE A 175 3.74 -5.46 -0.19
CA ILE A 175 2.79 -4.49 0.33
C ILE A 175 3.09 -4.24 1.80
N LEU A 176 3.23 -2.97 2.15
CA LEU A 176 3.54 -2.51 3.50
C LEU A 176 2.47 -1.52 3.99
N VAL A 177 2.17 -1.56 5.27
CA VAL A 177 1.44 -0.51 5.99
C VAL A 177 2.37 0.06 7.05
N ASN A 178 2.71 1.34 6.94
CA ASN A 178 3.70 2.01 7.80
C ASN A 178 5.05 1.29 7.89
N GLY A 179 5.49 0.68 6.77
CA GLY A 179 6.74 -0.07 6.71
C GLY A 179 6.66 -1.52 7.22
N LYS A 180 5.52 -1.99 7.72
CA LYS A 180 5.27 -3.37 8.17
C LYS A 180 4.63 -4.19 7.06
N LYS A 181 5.15 -5.40 6.81
CA LYS A 181 4.62 -6.30 5.77
C LYS A 181 3.17 -6.67 6.07
N MET A 182 2.33 -6.48 5.07
CA MET A 182 0.96 -6.97 5.06
C MET A 182 0.97 -8.43 4.63
N THR A 183 0.53 -9.32 5.50
CA THR A 183 0.52 -10.77 5.28
C THR A 183 -0.91 -11.29 5.23
N GLY A 184 -1.07 -12.55 4.84
CA GLY A 184 -2.38 -13.13 4.59
C GLY A 184 -2.79 -12.96 3.13
N ASP A 185 -2.68 -14.05 2.38
CA ASP A 185 -3.01 -14.08 0.96
C ASP A 185 -4.10 -15.11 0.67
N ILE A 186 -4.83 -14.86 -0.43
CA ILE A 186 -5.73 -15.81 -1.05
C ILE A 186 -5.10 -16.18 -2.39
N SER A 187 -4.70 -17.44 -2.55
CA SER A 187 -4.08 -17.93 -3.80
C SER A 187 -2.87 -17.08 -4.27
N GLY A 188 -2.07 -16.59 -3.32
CA GLY A 188 -0.87 -15.77 -3.59
C GLY A 188 -1.13 -14.26 -3.74
N TYR A 189 -2.36 -13.77 -3.48
CA TYR A 189 -2.71 -12.36 -3.60
C TYR A 189 -3.13 -11.79 -2.26
N VAL A 190 -2.48 -10.71 -1.85
CA VAL A 190 -2.81 -10.00 -0.61
C VAL A 190 -4.15 -9.27 -0.78
N ASP A 191 -5.07 -9.47 0.15
CA ASP A 191 -6.38 -8.80 0.15
C ASP A 191 -6.24 -7.33 0.59
N LEU A 192 -6.28 -6.41 -0.38
CA LEU A 192 -6.17 -4.96 -0.14
C LEU A 192 -7.41 -4.34 0.51
N SER A 193 -8.53 -5.07 0.59
CA SER A 193 -9.74 -4.58 1.26
C SER A 193 -9.57 -4.39 2.77
N ARG A 194 -8.50 -4.94 3.35
CA ARG A 194 -8.09 -4.73 4.75
C ARG A 194 -7.44 -3.37 5.03
N ILE A 195 -7.34 -2.49 4.03
CA ILE A 195 -6.74 -1.18 4.18
C ILE A 195 -7.84 -0.14 4.39
N ASP A 196 -7.81 0.52 5.53
CA ASP A 196 -8.70 1.63 5.84
C ASP A 196 -8.30 2.87 5.03
N MET A 197 -9.05 3.15 3.96
CA MET A 197 -8.82 4.29 3.07
C MET A 197 -9.00 5.64 3.78
N GLY A 198 -9.82 5.71 4.82
CA GLY A 198 -10.03 6.92 5.62
C GLY A 198 -8.78 7.35 6.39
N ARG A 199 -7.83 6.45 6.61
CA ARG A 199 -6.57 6.71 7.31
C ARG A 199 -5.37 6.89 6.38
N VAL A 200 -5.51 6.66 5.08
CA VAL A 200 -4.39 6.76 4.14
C VAL A 200 -3.96 8.23 3.98
N LYS A 201 -2.72 8.54 4.37
CA LYS A 201 -2.07 9.82 4.15
C LYS A 201 -1.42 9.92 2.78
N ARG A 202 -0.75 8.84 2.36
CA ARG A 202 -0.15 8.68 1.04
C ARG A 202 0.21 7.22 0.76
N ILE A 203 0.35 6.90 -0.50
CA ILE A 203 0.87 5.63 -0.99
C ILE A 203 2.22 5.93 -1.64
N GLU A 204 3.29 5.29 -1.16
CA GLU A 204 4.62 5.37 -1.74
C GLU A 204 4.89 4.12 -2.56
N ILE A 205 5.29 4.29 -3.82
CA ILE A 205 5.56 3.20 -4.75
C ILE A 205 7.03 3.24 -5.15
N LEU A 206 7.75 2.18 -4.82
CA LEU A 206 9.11 1.94 -5.23
C LEU A 206 9.10 0.85 -6.29
N LYS A 207 9.46 1.17 -7.53
CA LYS A 207 9.51 0.20 -8.63
C LYS A 207 10.85 -0.51 -8.68
N GLY A 208 10.83 -1.81 -9.03
CA GLY A 208 12.00 -2.66 -9.12
C GLY A 208 12.44 -3.30 -7.81
N ALA A 209 13.58 -4.00 -7.86
CA ALA A 209 14.06 -4.79 -6.73
C ALA A 209 14.43 -3.92 -5.53
N ALA A 210 13.91 -4.30 -4.35
CA ALA A 210 14.14 -3.63 -3.08
C ALA A 210 14.46 -4.60 -1.93
N SER A 211 14.86 -5.82 -2.25
CA SER A 211 15.10 -6.88 -1.26
C SER A 211 16.24 -6.57 -0.28
N SER A 212 17.16 -5.68 -0.64
CA SER A 212 18.21 -5.19 0.27
C SER A 212 17.66 -4.39 1.47
N LEU A 213 16.48 -3.77 1.34
CA LEU A 213 15.82 -3.06 2.43
C LEU A 213 14.72 -3.90 3.08
N TYR A 214 13.93 -4.61 2.27
CA TYR A 214 12.65 -5.16 2.70
C TYR A 214 12.60 -6.69 2.67
N GLY A 215 13.66 -7.38 2.22
CA GLY A 215 13.72 -8.84 2.21
C GLY A 215 13.04 -9.47 1.00
N SER A 216 12.38 -10.62 1.21
CA SER A 216 11.70 -11.38 0.18
C SER A 216 10.51 -10.62 -0.43
N ASP A 217 10.10 -11.02 -1.64
CA ASP A 217 8.91 -10.59 -2.39
C ASP A 217 8.99 -9.17 -2.99
N ALA A 218 10.07 -8.42 -2.70
CA ALA A 218 10.29 -7.09 -3.26
C ALA A 218 11.12 -7.14 -4.57
N ILE A 219 10.65 -7.90 -5.56
CA ILE A 219 11.31 -8.03 -6.89
C ILE A 219 10.74 -7.05 -7.92
N ALA A 220 9.41 -6.95 -8.02
CA ALA A 220 8.75 -6.03 -8.94
C ALA A 220 8.66 -4.62 -8.34
N GLY A 221 8.52 -4.53 -7.03
CA GLY A 221 8.45 -3.27 -6.32
C GLY A 221 7.90 -3.40 -4.91
N VAL A 222 7.77 -2.24 -4.27
CA VAL A 222 7.19 -2.08 -2.93
C VAL A 222 6.08 -1.03 -2.98
N ILE A 223 4.94 -1.34 -2.41
CA ILE A 223 3.84 -0.41 -2.16
C ILE A 223 3.79 -0.19 -0.66
N ASN A 224 4.08 1.02 -0.19
CA ASN A 224 4.05 1.35 1.22
C ASN A 224 2.93 2.37 1.50
N ILE A 225 1.90 1.92 2.19
CA ILE A 225 0.75 2.72 2.56
C ILE A 225 1.07 3.39 3.89
N ILE A 226 1.19 4.71 3.87
CA ILE A 226 1.47 5.52 5.06
C ILE A 226 0.14 6.07 5.57
N THR A 227 -0.19 5.75 6.82
CA THR A 227 -1.39 6.24 7.47
C THR A 227 -1.15 7.59 8.15
N ASP A 228 -2.22 8.35 8.33
CA ASP A 228 -2.15 9.62 9.05
C ASP A 228 -1.97 9.37 10.55
N GLN A 229 -1.30 10.31 11.21
CA GLN A 229 -1.11 10.30 12.65
C GLN A 229 -1.81 11.51 13.27
N PRO A 230 -2.37 11.37 14.48
CA PRO A 230 -3.05 12.45 15.16
C PRO A 230 -2.12 13.63 15.46
N HIS A 231 -2.64 14.84 15.24
CA HIS A 231 -1.92 16.08 15.54
C HIS A 231 -2.77 17.07 16.34
N ASP A 232 -4.10 16.93 16.27
CA ASP A 232 -5.04 17.80 16.95
C ASP A 232 -5.40 17.24 18.33
N ALA A 233 -5.85 18.10 19.27
CA ALA A 233 -6.28 17.65 20.58
C ALA A 233 -7.46 16.66 20.47
N LEU A 234 -8.41 16.96 19.59
CA LEU A 234 -9.51 16.07 19.23
C LEU A 234 -9.84 16.25 17.76
N ASN A 235 -9.86 15.15 17.00
CA ASN A 235 -10.32 15.12 15.63
C ASN A 235 -11.27 13.92 15.47
N ILE A 236 -12.50 14.17 15.07
CA ILE A 236 -13.49 13.13 14.74
C ILE A 236 -13.90 13.35 13.30
N MET A 237 -13.83 12.31 12.49
CA MET A 237 -14.20 12.36 11.08
C MET A 237 -15.09 11.17 10.76
N SER A 238 -16.23 11.43 10.14
CA SER A 238 -17.09 10.42 9.52
C SER A 238 -17.17 10.70 8.03
N THR A 239 -17.06 9.66 7.21
CA THR A 239 -17.26 9.71 5.77
C THR A 239 -18.17 8.59 5.35
N THR A 240 -19.38 8.91 4.89
CA THR A 240 -20.34 7.98 4.34
C THR A 240 -20.39 8.13 2.82
N ARG A 241 -20.25 7.02 2.08
CA ARG A 241 -20.32 6.99 0.62
C ARG A 241 -21.34 5.95 0.15
N PHE A 242 -22.18 6.36 -0.76
CA PHE A 242 -23.08 5.51 -1.53
C PHE A 242 -22.64 5.48 -2.99
N GLY A 243 -22.67 4.31 -3.61
CA GLY A 243 -22.30 4.11 -5.01
C GLY A 243 -23.20 3.12 -5.73
N GLY A 244 -22.93 2.91 -7.02
CA GLY A 244 -23.66 1.91 -7.80
C GLY A 244 -23.44 0.48 -7.31
N LYS A 245 -24.34 -0.43 -7.66
CA LYS A 245 -24.28 -1.86 -7.32
C LYS A 245 -24.28 -2.13 -5.79
N GLY A 246 -25.08 -1.39 -5.05
CA GLY A 246 -25.15 -1.51 -3.58
C GLY A 246 -23.84 -1.17 -2.86
N SER A 247 -22.93 -0.44 -3.53
CA SER A 247 -21.69 -0.01 -2.88
C SER A 247 -21.97 0.98 -1.77
N PHE A 248 -21.56 0.60 -0.56
CA PHE A 248 -21.64 1.45 0.63
C PHE A 248 -20.31 1.39 1.37
N ILE A 249 -19.82 2.56 1.78
CA ILE A 249 -18.61 2.68 2.58
C ILE A 249 -18.87 3.67 3.70
N GLU A 250 -18.57 3.27 4.93
CA GLU A 250 -18.56 4.13 6.10
C GLU A 250 -17.17 4.10 6.71
N ASN A 251 -16.59 5.29 6.98
CA ASN A 251 -15.33 5.44 7.69
C ASN A 251 -15.55 6.38 8.89
N ILE A 252 -15.22 5.92 10.07
CA ILE A 252 -15.24 6.73 11.30
C ILE A 252 -13.83 6.73 11.89
N ASN A 253 -13.26 7.92 12.06
CA ASN A 253 -11.93 8.10 12.62
C ASN A 253 -12.01 9.04 13.82
N THR A 254 -11.41 8.64 14.93
CA THR A 254 -11.29 9.46 16.14
C THR A 254 -9.84 9.49 16.59
N ASP A 255 -9.30 10.71 16.68
CA ASP A 255 -7.97 10.96 17.17
C ASP A 255 -8.04 11.85 18.39
N ILE A 256 -7.33 11.47 19.46
CA ILE A 256 -7.25 12.24 20.72
C ILE A 256 -5.78 12.37 21.07
N ASN A 257 -5.35 13.60 21.36
CA ASN A 257 -3.99 13.91 21.79
C ASN A 257 -4.03 14.73 23.06
N VAL A 258 -3.69 14.12 24.19
CA VAL A 258 -3.72 14.76 25.51
C VAL A 258 -2.36 14.60 26.21
N GLY A 259 -1.61 15.69 26.28
CA GLY A 259 -0.31 15.72 26.94
C GLY A 259 0.70 14.80 26.28
N LYS A 260 1.05 13.69 26.94
CA LYS A 260 1.99 12.69 26.45
C LYS A 260 1.32 11.50 25.79
N PHE A 261 0.00 11.43 25.78
CA PHE A 261 -0.77 10.32 25.27
C PHE A 261 -1.48 10.69 23.98
N THR A 262 -1.42 9.79 23.04
CA THR A 262 -2.14 9.88 21.77
C THR A 262 -2.90 8.59 21.55
N THR A 263 -4.18 8.67 21.22
CA THR A 263 -4.97 7.51 20.79
C THR A 263 -5.61 7.79 19.45
N SER A 264 -5.70 6.76 18.63
CA SER A 264 -6.30 6.81 17.32
C SER A 264 -7.13 5.55 17.11
N THR A 265 -8.42 5.74 16.89
CA THR A 265 -9.39 4.68 16.60
C THR A 265 -9.93 4.89 15.21
N SER A 266 -10.04 3.84 14.42
CA SER A 266 -10.75 3.89 13.15
C SER A 266 -11.61 2.66 12.94
N TYR A 267 -12.76 2.88 12.31
CA TYR A 267 -13.68 1.86 11.85
C TYR A 267 -13.99 2.11 10.38
N GLN A 268 -13.95 1.04 9.57
CA GLN A 268 -14.43 1.08 8.19
C GLN A 268 -15.33 -0.11 7.92
N ARG A 269 -16.51 0.16 7.39
CA ARG A 269 -17.40 -0.83 6.78
C ARG A 269 -17.41 -0.64 5.28
N ARG A 270 -17.36 -1.75 4.54
CA ARG A 270 -17.51 -1.77 3.08
C ARG A 270 -18.46 -2.89 2.69
N GLN A 271 -19.35 -2.60 1.75
CA GLN A 271 -20.23 -3.62 1.16
C GLN A 271 -20.48 -3.35 -0.32
N SER A 272 -20.88 -4.38 -1.04
CA SER A 272 -21.30 -4.32 -2.43
C SER A 272 -22.20 -5.51 -2.73
N ASP A 273 -23.24 -5.30 -3.57
CA ASP A 273 -24.09 -6.40 -4.07
C ASP A 273 -23.40 -7.22 -5.18
N GLY A 274 -22.16 -6.83 -5.55
CA GLY A 274 -21.43 -7.42 -6.64
C GLY A 274 -22.01 -7.08 -8.01
N TRP A 275 -21.33 -7.53 -9.07
CA TRP A 275 -21.79 -7.32 -10.44
C TRP A 275 -21.35 -8.45 -11.36
N GLN A 276 -22.11 -8.66 -12.44
CA GLN A 276 -21.78 -9.62 -13.47
C GLN A 276 -20.82 -8.98 -14.48
N LEU A 277 -19.73 -9.67 -14.82
CA LEU A 277 -18.68 -9.15 -15.70
C LEU A 277 -18.99 -9.20 -17.18
N SER A 278 -19.83 -10.11 -17.62
CA SER A 278 -20.17 -10.23 -19.02
C SER A 278 -21.57 -10.77 -19.19
N LYS A 279 -22.28 -10.22 -20.17
CA LYS A 279 -23.52 -10.79 -20.69
C LYS A 279 -23.17 -11.81 -21.77
N ILE A 280 -22.75 -13.03 -21.39
CA ILE A 280 -22.43 -14.06 -22.35
C ILE A 280 -23.58 -15.05 -22.42
N THR A 281 -24.04 -15.28 -23.63
CA THR A 281 -24.85 -16.41 -24.00
C THR A 281 -23.96 -17.42 -24.73
N GLU A 282 -23.64 -18.54 -24.12
CA GLU A 282 -23.16 -19.73 -24.80
C GLU A 282 -24.39 -20.60 -25.12
N ASP A 283 -24.59 -20.92 -26.39
CA ASP A 283 -25.69 -21.78 -26.87
C ASP A 283 -27.09 -21.35 -26.40
N SER A 284 -27.40 -20.04 -26.47
CA SER A 284 -28.71 -19.48 -26.09
C SER A 284 -29.06 -19.60 -24.59
N VAL A 285 -28.15 -20.07 -23.75
CA VAL A 285 -28.30 -20.13 -22.29
C VAL A 285 -27.54 -19.00 -21.64
N PRO A 286 -28.16 -18.17 -20.79
CA PRO A 286 -27.43 -17.12 -20.03
C PRO A 286 -26.47 -17.79 -19.07
N THR A 287 -25.19 -17.80 -19.41
CA THR A 287 -24.13 -18.26 -18.49
C THR A 287 -23.83 -17.12 -17.51
N ARG A 288 -24.25 -17.25 -16.27
CA ARG A 288 -23.92 -16.30 -15.18
C ARG A 288 -22.47 -16.51 -14.73
N ARG A 289 -21.51 -15.95 -15.45
CA ARG A 289 -20.14 -15.86 -14.94
C ARG A 289 -20.02 -14.60 -14.10
N LYS A 290 -20.11 -14.75 -12.78
CA LYS A 290 -19.90 -13.66 -11.83
C LYS A 290 -18.43 -13.35 -11.70
N VAL A 291 -18.15 -12.09 -11.46
CA VAL A 291 -16.78 -11.58 -11.28
C VAL A 291 -16.59 -10.98 -9.92
N SER A 292 -17.57 -10.26 -9.45
CA SER A 292 -17.55 -9.76 -8.09
C SER A 292 -18.77 -10.34 -7.39
N ASP A 293 -18.52 -11.11 -6.36
CA ASP A 293 -19.56 -11.64 -5.51
C ASP A 293 -20.04 -10.55 -4.53
N LYS A 294 -21.24 -10.70 -4.00
CA LYS A 294 -21.74 -9.83 -2.94
C LYS A 294 -20.86 -10.00 -1.71
N PHE A 295 -20.47 -8.91 -1.08
CA PHE A 295 -19.64 -8.95 0.11
C PHE A 295 -19.96 -7.83 1.08
N HIS A 296 -19.60 -8.06 2.32
CA HIS A 296 -19.38 -7.01 3.31
C HIS A 296 -18.07 -7.27 4.08
N SER A 297 -17.47 -6.21 4.57
CA SER A 297 -16.26 -6.29 5.38
C SER A 297 -16.22 -5.16 6.39
N ASP A 298 -15.68 -5.47 7.56
CA ASP A 298 -15.50 -4.55 8.66
C ASP A 298 -14.05 -4.58 9.12
N ILE A 299 -13.47 -3.41 9.36
CA ILE A 299 -12.15 -3.29 9.98
C ILE A 299 -12.18 -2.26 11.10
N VAL A 300 -11.62 -2.64 12.23
CA VAL A 300 -11.35 -1.76 13.37
C VAL A 300 -9.86 -1.68 13.59
N ASN A 301 -9.31 -0.47 13.69
CA ASN A 301 -7.93 -0.24 14.06
C ASN A 301 -7.88 0.62 15.32
N GLN A 302 -6.98 0.27 16.25
CA GLN A 302 -6.72 1.00 17.47
C GLN A 302 -5.22 1.18 17.64
N ARG A 303 -4.80 2.40 17.94
CA ARG A 303 -3.42 2.71 18.28
C ARG A 303 -3.38 3.58 19.53
N PHE A 304 -2.49 3.22 20.45
CA PHE A 304 -2.11 4.02 21.60
C PHE A 304 -0.63 4.37 21.48
N ALA A 305 -0.28 5.62 21.66
CA ALA A 305 1.11 6.05 21.71
C ALA A 305 1.36 6.90 22.96
N PHE A 306 2.55 6.75 23.50
CA PHE A 306 3.01 7.44 24.70
C PHE A 306 4.38 8.04 24.47
N ASP A 307 4.50 9.34 24.70
CA ASP A 307 5.72 10.13 24.60
C ASP A 307 6.22 10.50 26.00
N PRO A 308 6.88 9.57 26.77
CA PRO A 308 7.33 9.86 28.13
C PRO A 308 8.33 11.01 28.19
N SER A 309 9.13 11.18 27.14
CA SER A 309 10.05 12.27 26.94
C SER A 309 10.06 12.74 25.49
N LYS A 310 10.71 13.86 25.20
CA LYS A 310 10.88 14.38 23.83
C LYS A 310 11.63 13.41 22.91
N ASN A 311 12.41 12.52 23.49
CA ASN A 311 13.29 11.62 22.76
C ASN A 311 12.74 10.20 22.64
N LEU A 312 11.71 9.84 23.40
CA LEU A 312 11.17 8.48 23.43
C LEU A 312 9.68 8.49 23.07
N ASN A 313 9.36 7.75 22.05
CA ASN A 313 7.98 7.39 21.65
C ASN A 313 7.81 5.88 21.78
N ILE A 314 6.73 5.44 22.39
CA ILE A 314 6.34 4.03 22.52
C ILE A 314 4.91 3.91 22.01
N TYR A 315 4.59 2.81 21.35
CA TYR A 315 3.23 2.58 20.89
C TYR A 315 2.82 1.11 20.95
N VAL A 316 1.52 0.90 21.06
CA VAL A 316 0.83 -0.37 20.85
C VAL A 316 -0.29 -0.12 19.84
N GLU A 317 -0.46 -1.03 18.90
CA GLU A 317 -1.53 -0.95 17.92
C GLU A 317 -2.16 -2.32 17.68
N GLY A 318 -3.43 -2.35 17.34
CA GLY A 318 -4.18 -3.53 17.01
C GLY A 318 -5.13 -3.28 15.85
N SER A 319 -5.41 -4.33 15.10
CA SER A 319 -6.40 -4.34 14.01
C SER A 319 -7.17 -5.64 14.02
N TYR A 320 -8.48 -5.55 13.84
CA TYR A 320 -9.38 -6.68 13.61
C TYR A 320 -10.15 -6.45 12.32
N PHE A 321 -10.16 -7.43 11.45
CA PHE A 321 -10.84 -7.39 10.15
C PHE A 321 -11.64 -8.66 9.95
N THR A 322 -12.87 -8.48 9.44
CA THR A 322 -13.73 -9.54 8.95
C THR A 322 -14.21 -9.23 7.55
N LYS A 323 -14.45 -10.28 6.77
CA LYS A 323 -15.08 -10.16 5.45
C LYS A 323 -15.87 -11.41 5.14
N GLU A 324 -17.08 -11.23 4.70
CA GLU A 324 -17.93 -12.30 4.20
C GLU A 324 -18.22 -12.07 2.73
N ILE A 325 -18.13 -13.12 1.94
CA ILE A 325 -18.44 -13.11 0.51
C ILE A 325 -19.55 -14.12 0.27
N GLU A 326 -20.74 -13.63 -0.07
CA GLU A 326 -21.86 -14.44 -0.50
C GLU A 326 -21.64 -14.87 -1.96
N ARG A 327 -21.59 -16.16 -2.20
CA ARG A 327 -21.39 -16.71 -3.54
C ARG A 327 -22.71 -17.22 -4.13
N PRO A 328 -22.90 -17.15 -5.47
CA PRO A 328 -24.12 -17.67 -6.07
C PRO A 328 -24.23 -19.18 -5.84
N VAL A 329 -25.35 -19.58 -5.28
CA VAL A 329 -25.66 -21.02 -5.07
C VAL A 329 -25.86 -21.72 -6.42
N ASN A 330 -25.31 -22.91 -6.52
CA ASN A 330 -25.54 -23.79 -7.68
C ASN A 330 -26.96 -24.35 -7.61
N LYS A 331 -27.88 -23.86 -8.45
CA LYS A 331 -29.31 -24.25 -8.40
C LYS A 331 -29.60 -25.57 -9.10
N ASP A 332 -28.76 -25.95 -10.07
CA ASP A 332 -28.91 -27.16 -10.87
C ASP A 332 -27.56 -27.84 -11.09
N ALA A 333 -27.56 -29.18 -11.20
CA ALA A 333 -26.36 -29.97 -11.50
C ALA A 333 -25.70 -29.62 -12.86
N LYS A 334 -26.44 -28.92 -13.74
CA LYS A 334 -25.96 -28.40 -15.02
C LYS A 334 -25.40 -26.96 -14.92
N ASP A 335 -25.74 -26.21 -13.86
CA ASP A 335 -25.21 -24.85 -13.66
C ASP A 335 -23.82 -24.92 -13.03
N LEU A 336 -22.79 -24.94 -13.86
CA LEU A 336 -21.37 -24.96 -13.45
C LEU A 336 -20.89 -23.61 -12.86
N SER A 337 -21.75 -22.62 -12.76
CA SER A 337 -21.40 -21.26 -12.31
C SER A 337 -21.65 -21.03 -10.83
N GLY A 338 -22.36 -21.91 -10.14
CA GLY A 338 -22.68 -21.81 -8.72
C GLY A 338 -21.61 -22.44 -7.81
N PHE A 339 -21.67 -22.08 -6.55
CA PHE A 339 -20.82 -22.61 -5.49
C PHE A 339 -21.70 -23.18 -4.37
N ASP A 340 -21.15 -24.14 -3.65
CA ASP A 340 -21.85 -24.79 -2.53
C ASP A 340 -21.48 -24.18 -1.19
N TYR A 341 -20.66 -23.09 -1.20
CA TYR A 341 -20.16 -22.42 -0.02
C TYR A 341 -19.93 -20.94 -0.24
N ASP A 342 -20.13 -20.18 0.79
CA ASP A 342 -19.69 -18.82 0.96
C ASP A 342 -18.26 -18.76 1.53
N MET A 343 -17.67 -17.59 1.61
CA MET A 343 -16.31 -17.43 2.08
C MET A 343 -16.27 -16.42 3.23
N SER A 344 -15.66 -16.83 4.34
CA SER A 344 -15.44 -15.97 5.50
C SER A 344 -13.94 -15.78 5.75
N TYR A 345 -13.56 -14.55 6.07
CA TYR A 345 -12.18 -14.16 6.34
C TYR A 345 -12.08 -13.43 7.66
N GLU A 346 -11.04 -13.76 8.41
CA GLU A 346 -10.69 -13.07 9.65
C GLU A 346 -9.21 -12.70 9.67
N ASN A 347 -8.90 -11.53 10.21
CA ASN A 347 -7.52 -11.14 10.41
C ASN A 347 -7.34 -10.35 11.71
N TYR A 348 -6.37 -10.75 12.51
CA TYR A 348 -5.93 -10.05 13.71
C TYR A 348 -4.49 -9.59 13.52
N THR A 349 -4.23 -8.34 13.83
CA THR A 349 -2.86 -7.80 13.84
C THR A 349 -2.61 -7.11 15.17
N ILE A 350 -1.47 -7.38 15.78
CA ILE A 350 -1.00 -6.71 16.97
C ILE A 350 0.41 -6.21 16.70
N GLY A 351 0.64 -4.93 16.93
CA GLY A 351 1.94 -4.29 16.79
C GLY A 351 2.34 -3.57 18.07
N LEU A 352 3.59 -3.65 18.41
CA LEU A 352 4.19 -2.84 19.46
C LEU A 352 5.54 -2.30 18.98
N GLY A 353 5.92 -1.14 19.44
CA GLY A 353 7.20 -0.60 19.07
C GLY A 353 7.55 0.68 19.82
N GLY A 354 8.75 1.14 19.52
CA GLY A 354 9.25 2.34 20.09
C GLY A 354 10.42 2.92 19.31
N LYS A 355 10.65 4.19 19.54
CA LYS A 355 11.73 4.92 18.90
C LYS A 355 12.38 5.85 19.92
N TYR A 356 13.69 5.74 20.06
CA TYR A 356 14.50 6.62 20.87
C TYR A 356 15.39 7.50 19.98
N LEU A 357 15.33 8.82 20.18
CA LEU A 357 16.10 9.83 19.44
C LEU A 357 17.36 10.20 20.21
N PHE A 358 18.50 10.11 19.57
CA PHE A 358 19.78 10.64 20.06
C PHE A 358 20.03 11.99 19.38
N GLY A 359 19.60 13.09 20.03
CA GLY A 359 19.65 14.41 19.42
C GLY A 359 18.75 14.52 18.17
N ASN A 360 19.15 15.34 17.20
CA ASN A 360 18.27 15.71 16.07
C ASN A 360 18.35 14.79 14.84
N SER A 361 19.26 13.82 14.81
CA SER A 361 19.53 13.09 13.55
C SER A 361 19.90 11.61 13.68
N ALA A 362 19.99 11.10 14.92
CA ALA A 362 20.22 9.68 15.17
C ALA A 362 19.05 9.09 15.96
N TYR A 363 18.74 7.81 15.71
CA TYR A 363 17.71 7.10 16.46
C TYR A 363 17.90 5.58 16.40
N ILE A 364 17.34 4.92 17.40
CA ILE A 364 17.09 3.48 17.39
C ILE A 364 15.57 3.28 17.44
N SER A 365 15.06 2.32 16.67
CA SER A 365 13.66 1.88 16.71
C SER A 365 13.59 0.36 16.82
N LEU A 366 12.60 -0.10 17.58
CA LEU A 366 12.19 -1.49 17.66
C LEU A 366 10.73 -1.56 17.25
N ASP A 367 10.41 -2.48 16.34
CA ASP A 367 9.05 -2.76 15.89
C ASP A 367 8.81 -4.27 15.94
N VAL A 368 7.76 -4.69 16.65
CA VAL A 368 7.28 -6.08 16.69
C VAL A 368 5.88 -6.11 16.12
N ASN A 369 5.63 -7.04 15.23
CA ASN A 369 4.32 -7.18 14.60
C ASN A 369 3.93 -8.65 14.50
N ALA A 370 2.75 -9.00 15.00
CA ALA A 370 2.14 -10.32 14.91
C ALA A 370 0.84 -10.22 14.12
N ASN A 371 0.65 -11.13 13.18
CA ASN A 371 -0.55 -11.23 12.35
C ASN A 371 -1.06 -12.67 12.34
N ASN A 372 -2.38 -12.85 12.40
CA ASN A 372 -3.07 -14.12 12.17
C ASN A 372 -4.18 -13.87 11.15
N TYR A 373 -4.11 -14.53 10.02
CA TYR A 373 -5.08 -14.46 8.94
C TYR A 373 -5.69 -15.83 8.70
N GLU A 374 -7.01 -15.90 8.67
CA GLU A 374 -7.78 -17.11 8.49
C GLU A 374 -8.80 -16.96 7.37
N TYR A 375 -9.05 -18.05 6.68
CA TYR A 375 -10.01 -18.15 5.61
C TYR A 375 -10.79 -19.45 5.73
N TYR A 376 -12.12 -19.33 5.71
CA TYR A 376 -13.07 -20.42 5.87
C TYR A 376 -13.99 -20.54 4.65
N LYS A 377 -14.45 -21.76 4.41
CA LYS A 377 -15.63 -22.04 3.59
C LYS A 377 -16.81 -22.29 4.50
N VAL A 378 -17.89 -21.56 4.28
CA VAL A 378 -19.16 -21.71 5.00
C VAL A 378 -20.14 -22.37 4.06
N TYR A 379 -20.46 -23.65 4.28
CA TYR A 379 -21.29 -24.38 3.35
C TYR A 379 -22.74 -23.92 3.40
N THR A 380 -23.35 -23.72 2.22
CA THR A 380 -24.74 -23.20 2.09
C THR A 380 -25.79 -24.33 1.93
N ARG A 381 -25.34 -25.57 1.79
CA ARG A 381 -26.17 -26.76 1.68
C ARG A 381 -25.42 -28.01 2.12
N ASP A 382 -26.13 -29.07 2.41
CA ASP A 382 -25.52 -30.38 2.70
C ASP A 382 -24.84 -30.96 1.45
N ILE A 383 -23.62 -31.45 1.62
CA ILE A 383 -22.84 -32.09 0.57
C ILE A 383 -22.40 -33.46 1.05
N ILE A 384 -22.79 -34.49 0.31
CA ILE A 384 -22.34 -35.86 0.54
C ILE A 384 -21.09 -36.10 -0.30
N SER A 385 -19.96 -36.31 0.37
CA SER A 385 -18.69 -36.66 -0.29
C SER A 385 -18.73 -38.12 -0.75
N LYS A 386 -17.91 -38.44 -1.73
CA LYS A 386 -17.72 -39.86 -2.18
C LYS A 386 -17.19 -40.79 -1.11
N SER A 387 -16.66 -40.23 0.00
CA SER A 387 -16.16 -40.95 1.17
C SER A 387 -17.19 -41.06 2.31
N ASP A 388 -18.48 -40.93 2.02
CA ASP A 388 -19.60 -40.96 2.97
C ASP A 388 -19.53 -39.88 4.08
N THR A 389 -18.67 -38.91 3.95
CA THR A 389 -18.60 -37.77 4.88
C THR A 389 -19.58 -36.69 4.41
N THR A 390 -20.58 -36.38 5.21
CA THR A 390 -21.53 -35.28 4.94
C THR A 390 -20.99 -33.99 5.54
N THR A 391 -20.89 -32.93 4.73
CA THR A 391 -20.69 -31.56 5.20
C THR A 391 -22.05 -30.88 5.26
N HIS A 392 -22.42 -30.35 6.41
CA HIS A 392 -23.74 -29.77 6.63
C HIS A 392 -23.82 -28.29 6.26
N ALA A 393 -25.02 -27.85 5.91
CA ALA A 393 -25.30 -26.43 5.73
C ALA A 393 -24.99 -25.65 7.03
N GLY A 394 -24.28 -24.54 6.92
CA GLY A 394 -23.79 -23.73 8.04
C GLY A 394 -22.44 -24.19 8.62
N GLU A 395 -21.90 -25.32 8.16
CA GLU A 395 -20.60 -25.79 8.63
C GLU A 395 -19.46 -24.92 8.09
N GLU A 396 -18.57 -24.48 9.01
CA GLU A 396 -17.39 -23.67 8.68
C GLU A 396 -16.14 -24.56 8.62
N ILE A 397 -15.53 -24.64 7.47
CA ILE A 397 -14.31 -25.43 7.27
C ILE A 397 -13.12 -24.50 7.04
N LEU A 398 -12.14 -24.56 7.95
CA LEU A 398 -10.88 -23.84 7.80
C LEU A 398 -10.17 -24.29 6.53
N THR A 399 -9.99 -23.37 5.60
CA THR A 399 -9.26 -23.60 4.36
C THR A 399 -7.80 -23.21 4.50
N LYS A 400 -7.52 -22.08 5.18
CA LYS A 400 -6.16 -21.58 5.33
C LYS A 400 -6.01 -20.75 6.62
N ARG A 401 -4.90 -20.95 7.32
CA ARG A 401 -4.44 -20.10 8.42
C ARG A 401 -2.98 -19.74 8.19
N GLN A 402 -2.72 -18.44 8.19
CA GLN A 402 -1.36 -17.89 8.11
C GLN A 402 -1.07 -17.08 9.36
N ARG A 403 0.07 -17.36 10.01
CA ARG A 403 0.58 -16.54 11.11
C ARG A 403 1.93 -15.98 10.74
N TYR A 404 2.14 -14.75 11.12
CA TYR A 404 3.38 -14.04 10.83
C TYR A 404 3.81 -13.26 12.08
N LEU A 405 5.04 -13.46 12.50
CA LEU A 405 5.67 -12.67 13.53
C LEU A 405 6.92 -12.03 12.96
N SER A 406 7.06 -10.74 13.09
CA SER A 406 8.28 -10.02 12.73
C SER A 406 8.76 -9.13 13.86
N THR A 407 10.08 -9.07 14.03
CA THR A 407 10.75 -8.17 14.95
C THR A 407 11.85 -7.46 14.17
N ASN A 408 11.82 -6.13 14.11
CA ASN A 408 12.80 -5.31 13.41
C ASN A 408 13.46 -4.33 14.38
N LEU A 409 14.76 -4.43 14.55
CA LEU A 409 15.59 -3.48 15.28
C LEU A 409 16.40 -2.68 14.28
N LYS A 410 16.28 -1.35 14.32
CA LYS A 410 16.94 -0.44 13.38
C LYS A 410 17.59 0.73 14.09
N GLY A 411 18.85 0.99 13.77
CA GLY A 411 19.58 2.18 14.15
C GLY A 411 19.87 3.06 12.93
N VAL A 412 19.76 4.37 13.09
CA VAL A 412 20.15 5.36 12.09
C VAL A 412 21.05 6.38 12.75
N PHE A 413 22.25 6.57 12.20
CA PHE A 413 23.28 7.43 12.79
C PHE A 413 23.88 8.35 11.72
N LYS A 414 23.99 9.63 12.05
CA LYS A 414 24.70 10.60 11.21
C LYS A 414 26.16 10.65 11.66
N ILE A 415 27.07 10.28 10.77
CA ILE A 415 28.50 10.27 11.03
C ILE A 415 29.16 11.38 10.21
N GLY A 416 29.70 12.38 10.91
CA GLY A 416 30.26 13.58 10.29
C GLY A 416 29.23 14.36 9.47
N LYS A 417 29.70 15.01 8.40
CA LYS A 417 28.86 15.88 7.54
C LYS A 417 28.24 15.15 6.35
N TYR A 418 28.79 13.99 5.98
CA TYR A 418 28.56 13.37 4.69
C TYR A 418 27.81 12.04 4.74
N ASN A 419 27.89 11.32 5.86
CA ASN A 419 27.35 9.98 6.00
C ASN A 419 26.14 9.91 6.90
N LYS A 420 25.13 9.13 6.51
CA LYS A 420 24.00 8.75 7.33
C LYS A 420 23.80 7.24 7.21
N ILE A 421 24.30 6.52 8.19
CA ILE A 421 24.31 5.06 8.22
C ILE A 421 23.04 4.55 8.85
N SER A 422 22.44 3.56 8.20
CA SER A 422 21.32 2.76 8.72
C SER A 422 21.80 1.32 8.87
N ILE A 423 21.62 0.74 10.05
CA ILE A 423 21.93 -0.66 10.35
C ILE A 423 20.72 -1.28 11.03
N GLY A 424 20.42 -2.52 10.72
CA GLY A 424 19.33 -3.21 11.40
C GLY A 424 19.41 -4.71 11.31
N SER A 425 18.60 -5.33 12.15
CA SER A 425 18.35 -6.76 12.15
C SER A 425 16.85 -7.04 12.14
N GLU A 426 16.48 -8.14 11.52
CA GLU A 426 15.09 -8.58 11.44
C GLU A 426 15.01 -10.08 11.72
N TYR A 427 14.05 -10.46 12.55
CA TYR A 427 13.61 -11.83 12.75
C TYR A 427 12.19 -11.96 12.21
N VAL A 428 11.94 -13.00 11.43
CA VAL A 428 10.61 -13.34 10.89
C VAL A 428 10.32 -14.80 11.16
N LYS A 429 9.08 -15.09 11.57
CA LYS A 429 8.55 -16.45 11.66
C LYS A 429 7.23 -16.50 10.88
N ASP A 430 7.20 -17.36 9.87
CA ASP A 430 6.03 -17.65 9.05
C ASP A 430 5.46 -19.01 9.41
N TYR A 431 4.13 -19.10 9.52
CA TYR A 431 3.38 -20.34 9.76
C TYR A 431 2.24 -20.44 8.77
N LEU A 432 2.07 -21.62 8.20
CA LEU A 432 0.96 -21.95 7.31
C LEU A 432 0.30 -23.27 7.72
N LYS A 433 -1.03 -23.23 7.87
CA LYS A 433 -1.91 -24.40 7.91
C LYS A 433 -2.88 -24.27 6.73
N ASN A 434 -2.88 -25.25 5.86
CA ASN A 434 -3.77 -25.31 4.70
C ASN A 434 -4.23 -26.77 4.51
N PRO A 435 -5.30 -27.20 5.18
CA PRO A 435 -5.76 -28.60 5.13
C PRO A 435 -6.14 -29.08 3.75
N THR A 436 -6.42 -28.15 2.80
CA THR A 436 -6.78 -28.49 1.42
C THR A 436 -5.57 -28.88 0.58
N ASP A 437 -4.41 -28.29 0.86
CA ASP A 437 -3.24 -28.33 -0.02
C ASP A 437 -1.96 -28.86 0.68
N LEU A 438 -1.98 -29.01 2.00
CA LEU A 438 -0.88 -29.49 2.82
C LEU A 438 -1.33 -30.63 3.73
N THR A 439 -0.52 -31.66 3.86
CA THR A 439 -0.78 -32.77 4.80
C THR A 439 -0.64 -32.38 6.27
N GLU A 440 0.21 -31.40 6.55
CA GLU A 440 0.45 -30.87 7.90
C GLU A 440 0.80 -29.39 7.88
N SER A 441 0.69 -28.72 9.03
CA SER A 441 1.10 -27.33 9.15
C SER A 441 2.62 -27.18 9.06
N LYS A 442 3.09 -26.09 8.44
CA LYS A 442 4.50 -25.79 8.27
C LYS A 442 4.84 -24.43 8.86
N ASN A 443 6.05 -24.31 9.40
CA ASN A 443 6.59 -23.02 9.81
C ASN A 443 8.05 -22.92 9.38
N VAL A 444 8.52 -21.70 9.17
CA VAL A 444 9.91 -21.37 8.84
C VAL A 444 10.29 -20.06 9.51
N TYR A 445 11.58 -19.90 9.79
CA TYR A 445 12.11 -18.64 10.28
C TYR A 445 13.17 -18.04 9.36
N THR A 446 13.30 -16.73 9.44
CA THR A 446 14.28 -15.93 8.72
C THR A 446 14.97 -14.98 9.69
N LEU A 447 16.29 -14.93 9.61
CA LEU A 447 17.11 -13.94 10.29
C LEU A 447 17.76 -13.06 9.22
N ALA A 448 17.79 -11.75 9.42
CA ALA A 448 18.44 -10.87 8.48
C ALA A 448 19.22 -9.76 9.19
N LEU A 449 20.35 -9.40 8.59
CA LEU A 449 21.16 -8.23 8.93
C LEU A 449 21.25 -7.34 7.69
N TYR A 450 21.06 -6.04 7.86
CA TYR A 450 21.18 -5.09 6.75
C TYR A 450 21.90 -3.83 7.16
N ALA A 451 22.60 -3.25 6.21
CA ALA A 451 23.26 -1.96 6.36
C ALA A 451 23.17 -1.15 5.08
N GLN A 452 23.15 0.15 5.23
CA GLN A 452 23.14 1.12 4.15
C GLN A 452 23.81 2.40 4.61
N ASP A 453 24.60 3.05 3.72
CA ASP A 453 25.08 4.39 3.94
C ASP A 453 24.51 5.36 2.90
N GLU A 454 24.05 6.51 3.35
CA GLU A 454 23.62 7.62 2.52
C GLU A 454 24.74 8.66 2.51
N ILE A 455 25.60 8.57 1.48
CA ILE A 455 26.81 9.37 1.34
C ILE A 455 26.50 10.60 0.49
N ARG A 456 26.75 11.79 1.04
CA ARG A 456 26.70 13.04 0.28
C ARG A 456 28.11 13.51 -0.03
N ILE A 457 28.66 13.14 -1.20
CA ILE A 457 30.04 13.42 -1.58
C ILE A 457 30.23 14.92 -1.84
N LEU A 458 29.33 15.53 -2.56
CA LEU A 458 29.26 16.97 -2.84
C LEU A 458 27.83 17.43 -2.67
N LYS A 459 27.57 18.77 -2.69
CA LYS A 459 26.18 19.27 -2.65
C LYS A 459 25.29 18.65 -3.73
N LYS A 460 25.88 18.17 -4.83
CA LYS A 460 25.19 17.69 -6.05
C LYS A 460 25.20 16.17 -6.21
N LEU A 461 26.11 15.42 -5.56
CA LEU A 461 26.27 13.97 -5.75
C LEU A 461 25.94 13.23 -4.46
N GLN A 462 25.03 12.28 -4.54
CA GLN A 462 24.67 11.37 -3.46
C GLN A 462 24.83 9.93 -3.92
N LEU A 463 25.40 9.08 -3.08
CA LEU A 463 25.53 7.64 -3.27
C LEU A 463 24.85 6.91 -2.11
N VAL A 464 24.22 5.78 -2.42
CA VAL A 464 23.57 4.95 -1.42
C VAL A 464 23.90 3.47 -1.67
N PRO A 465 25.12 3.03 -1.27
CA PRO A 465 25.42 1.61 -1.18
C PRO A 465 24.67 0.98 0.00
N GLY A 466 24.30 -0.28 -0.15
CA GLY A 466 23.67 -1.05 0.91
C GLY A 466 23.65 -2.53 0.59
N PHE A 467 23.43 -3.33 1.61
CA PHE A 467 23.29 -4.78 1.48
C PHE A 467 22.38 -5.34 2.57
N ARG A 468 21.89 -6.55 2.32
CA ARG A 468 21.20 -7.39 3.30
C ARG A 468 21.74 -8.81 3.18
N TYR A 469 22.10 -9.37 4.32
CA TYR A 469 22.43 -10.77 4.50
C TYR A 469 21.28 -11.46 5.22
N ILE A 470 20.87 -12.61 4.73
CA ILE A 470 19.70 -13.34 5.19
C ILE A 470 20.10 -14.79 5.42
N TYR A 471 19.69 -15.32 6.57
CA TYR A 471 19.65 -16.75 6.84
C TYR A 471 18.20 -17.19 6.92
N HIS A 472 17.81 -18.16 6.12
CA HIS A 472 16.47 -18.76 6.09
C HIS A 472 16.57 -20.24 6.40
N GLU A 473 15.66 -20.76 7.18
CA GLU A 473 15.69 -22.17 7.62
C GLU A 473 15.78 -23.17 6.46
N THR A 474 15.09 -22.93 5.36
CA THR A 474 15.05 -23.83 4.19
C THR A 474 16.24 -23.62 3.25
N PHE A 475 16.36 -22.44 2.64
CA PHE A 475 17.37 -22.20 1.59
C PHE A 475 18.68 -21.59 2.09
N LYS A 476 18.88 -21.52 3.42
CA LYS A 476 20.09 -21.05 4.11
C LYS A 476 20.43 -19.60 3.74
N ASN A 477 21.57 -19.32 3.16
CA ASN A 477 22.15 -17.98 3.05
C ASN A 477 21.77 -17.26 1.76
N LYS A 478 21.47 -15.98 1.86
CA LYS A 478 21.23 -15.09 0.74
C LYS A 478 21.83 -13.71 0.99
N PHE A 479 22.51 -13.16 -0.02
CA PHE A 479 23.09 -11.82 -0.02
C PHE A 479 22.47 -10.98 -1.12
N THR A 480 21.98 -9.77 -0.79
CA THR A 480 21.33 -8.86 -1.73
C THR A 480 21.96 -7.47 -1.65
N PRO A 481 22.92 -7.14 -2.51
CA PRO A 481 23.51 -5.80 -2.59
C PRO A 481 22.62 -4.84 -3.35
N LYS A 482 22.80 -3.55 -3.09
CA LYS A 482 22.26 -2.44 -3.89
C LYS A 482 23.24 -1.27 -3.94
N ILE A 483 23.12 -0.47 -4.97
CA ILE A 483 23.74 0.84 -5.05
C ILE A 483 22.82 1.78 -5.83
N ALA A 484 22.67 2.99 -5.31
CA ALA A 484 21.96 4.05 -6.02
C ALA A 484 22.84 5.31 -6.01
N ALA A 485 22.81 6.04 -7.12
CA ALA A 485 23.49 7.31 -7.28
C ALA A 485 22.51 8.37 -7.76
N MET A 486 22.61 9.60 -7.25
CA MET A 486 21.87 10.75 -7.74
C MET A 486 22.80 11.92 -7.95
N TYR A 487 22.74 12.53 -9.14
CA TYR A 487 23.42 13.76 -9.47
C TYR A 487 22.40 14.83 -9.79
N SER A 488 22.49 15.98 -9.08
CA SER A 488 21.57 17.12 -9.23
C SER A 488 22.26 18.26 -9.99
N LEU A 489 21.67 18.70 -11.10
CA LEU A 489 22.16 19.78 -11.95
C LEU A 489 21.03 20.79 -12.25
N GLY A 490 21.00 21.90 -11.53
CA GLY A 490 19.92 22.86 -11.65
C GLY A 490 18.56 22.24 -11.30
N GLU A 491 17.67 22.25 -12.28
CA GLU A 491 16.32 21.70 -12.17
C GLU A 491 16.26 20.19 -12.53
N PHE A 492 17.39 19.59 -12.91
CA PHE A 492 17.49 18.18 -13.27
C PHE A 492 18.05 17.33 -12.15
N ASN A 493 17.47 16.16 -11.94
CA ASN A 493 18.01 15.05 -11.16
C ASN A 493 18.22 13.82 -12.05
N PHE A 494 19.43 13.30 -12.06
CA PHE A 494 19.77 12.06 -12.75
C PHE A 494 20.02 10.99 -11.71
N ARG A 495 19.33 9.85 -11.83
CA ARG A 495 19.44 8.74 -10.89
C ARG A 495 19.83 7.46 -11.63
N LEU A 496 20.79 6.74 -11.11
CA LEU A 496 21.19 5.41 -11.57
C LEU A 496 21.07 4.45 -10.39
N SER A 497 20.47 3.30 -10.59
CA SER A 497 20.39 2.30 -9.54
C SER A 497 20.59 0.87 -10.05
N TYR A 498 21.21 0.08 -9.19
CA TYR A 498 21.29 -1.37 -9.26
C TYR A 498 20.80 -1.95 -7.94
N ALA A 499 19.99 -3.00 -8.01
CA ALA A 499 19.55 -3.75 -6.85
C ALA A 499 19.36 -5.23 -7.17
N ALA A 500 19.93 -6.09 -6.33
CA ALA A 500 19.61 -7.51 -6.34
C ALA A 500 18.31 -7.76 -5.55
N GLY A 501 17.42 -8.57 -6.11
CA GLY A 501 16.20 -9.02 -5.49
C GLY A 501 16.13 -10.54 -5.36
N PHE A 502 15.28 -11.03 -4.48
CA PHE A 502 14.93 -12.43 -4.39
C PHE A 502 13.50 -12.63 -3.90
N LYS A 503 12.94 -13.80 -4.22
CA LYS A 503 11.68 -14.29 -3.68
C LYS A 503 11.90 -15.69 -3.11
N ALA A 504 11.57 -15.88 -1.84
CA ALA A 504 11.56 -17.18 -1.21
C ALA A 504 10.48 -18.06 -1.86
N PRO A 505 10.70 -19.37 -2.02
CA PRO A 505 9.62 -20.30 -2.36
C PRO A 505 8.49 -20.18 -1.32
N LEU A 506 7.25 -20.23 -1.75
CA LEU A 506 6.12 -20.26 -0.84
C LEU A 506 6.11 -21.61 -0.09
N LEU A 507 5.58 -21.63 1.13
CA LEU A 507 5.43 -22.89 1.88
C LEU A 507 4.56 -23.89 1.12
N THR A 508 3.62 -23.40 0.32
CA THR A 508 2.85 -24.21 -0.62
C THR A 508 3.71 -24.80 -1.74
N ASP A 509 4.65 -24.06 -2.32
CA ASP A 509 5.51 -24.61 -3.38
C ASP A 509 6.44 -25.71 -2.86
N LEU A 510 6.86 -25.59 -1.59
CA LEU A 510 7.75 -26.56 -0.94
C LEU A 510 7.03 -27.84 -0.51
N TYR A 511 5.80 -27.74 0.02
CA TYR A 511 5.15 -28.83 0.77
C TYR A 511 3.75 -29.17 0.25
N TYR A 512 3.38 -28.70 -0.95
CA TYR A 512 2.09 -28.98 -1.55
C TYR A 512 1.86 -30.48 -1.74
N TYR A 513 0.68 -30.96 -1.40
CA TYR A 513 0.21 -32.26 -1.79
C TYR A 513 -1.29 -32.24 -2.05
N LYS A 514 -1.68 -32.50 -3.27
CA LYS A 514 -3.09 -32.52 -3.65
C LYS A 514 -3.36 -33.55 -4.72
N GLU A 515 -4.34 -34.40 -4.42
CA GLU A 515 -4.98 -35.25 -5.39
C GLU A 515 -6.34 -34.68 -5.72
N ALA A 516 -6.67 -34.60 -6.98
CA ALA A 516 -7.96 -34.13 -7.47
C ALA A 516 -8.45 -34.99 -8.62
N THR A 517 -9.71 -35.43 -8.56
CA THR A 517 -10.37 -36.13 -9.65
C THR A 517 -11.46 -35.24 -10.22
N LYS A 518 -11.33 -34.84 -11.49
CA LYS A 518 -12.33 -34.05 -12.21
C LYS A 518 -12.73 -34.72 -13.49
N LYS A 519 -14.01 -34.98 -13.64
CA LYS A 519 -14.57 -35.69 -14.82
C LYS A 519 -13.85 -37.02 -15.15
N GLY A 520 -13.55 -37.80 -14.10
CA GLY A 520 -12.83 -39.06 -14.23
C GLY A 520 -11.32 -38.96 -14.50
N LYS A 521 -10.78 -37.76 -14.53
CA LYS A 521 -9.34 -37.53 -14.71
C LYS A 521 -8.70 -37.22 -13.35
N GLN A 522 -7.77 -38.06 -12.91
CA GLN A 522 -7.01 -37.88 -11.68
C GLN A 522 -5.78 -37.04 -11.98
N THR A 523 -5.54 -36.06 -11.14
CA THR A 523 -4.35 -35.19 -11.15
C THR A 523 -3.69 -35.18 -9.79
N ILE A 524 -2.36 -35.25 -9.75
CA ILE A 524 -1.56 -35.18 -8.52
C ILE A 524 -0.57 -34.05 -8.65
N THR A 525 -0.53 -33.18 -7.64
CA THR A 525 0.48 -32.11 -7.57
C THR A 525 1.26 -32.26 -6.26
N ILE A 526 2.59 -32.23 -6.37
CA ILE A 526 3.51 -32.46 -5.24
C ILE A 526 4.46 -31.26 -5.14
N GLY A 527 4.66 -30.72 -3.93
CA GLY A 527 5.65 -29.69 -3.66
C GLY A 527 7.08 -30.21 -3.80
N ASN A 528 8.04 -29.28 -3.80
CA ASN A 528 9.45 -29.61 -3.89
C ASN A 528 10.26 -28.88 -2.80
N PRO A 529 10.70 -29.58 -1.73
CA PRO A 529 11.48 -28.98 -0.64
C PRO A 529 12.87 -28.45 -1.08
N ASP A 530 13.38 -28.87 -2.23
CA ASP A 530 14.72 -28.50 -2.75
C ASP A 530 14.69 -27.20 -3.58
N LEU A 531 13.54 -26.52 -3.64
CA LEU A 531 13.44 -25.25 -4.37
C LEU A 531 14.38 -24.19 -3.82
N LYS A 532 15.04 -23.51 -4.75
CA LYS A 532 15.90 -22.36 -4.48
C LYS A 532 15.11 -21.06 -4.61
N PRO A 533 15.51 -19.99 -3.88
CA PRO A 533 14.89 -18.69 -4.08
C PRO A 533 15.08 -18.20 -5.52
N GLU A 534 14.02 -17.64 -6.07
CA GLU A 534 14.10 -16.89 -7.30
C GLU A 534 14.99 -15.65 -7.11
N LYS A 535 15.69 -15.23 -8.13
CA LYS A 535 16.65 -14.12 -8.10
C LYS A 535 16.30 -13.08 -9.15
N SER A 536 16.56 -11.82 -8.85
CA SER A 536 16.49 -10.75 -9.85
C SER A 536 17.68 -9.81 -9.77
N ASN A 537 18.05 -9.23 -10.93
CA ASN A 537 18.94 -8.11 -11.03
C ASN A 537 18.21 -6.98 -11.72
N TYR A 538 17.99 -5.90 -10.99
CA TYR A 538 17.28 -4.73 -11.46
C TYR A 538 18.26 -3.58 -11.71
N TYR A 539 18.14 -2.96 -12.87
CA TYR A 539 18.89 -1.78 -13.29
C TYR A 539 17.90 -0.71 -13.70
N SER A 540 18.12 0.53 -13.28
CA SER A 540 17.29 1.65 -13.75
C SER A 540 18.09 2.93 -13.91
N PHE A 541 17.67 3.73 -14.89
CA PHE A 541 18.12 5.10 -15.10
C PHE A 541 16.89 6.01 -15.12
N ASN A 542 16.89 7.04 -14.26
CA ASN A 542 15.82 8.00 -14.16
C ASN A 542 16.34 9.42 -14.35
N THR A 543 15.65 10.17 -15.18
CA THR A 543 15.84 11.62 -15.34
C THR A 543 14.58 12.32 -14.89
N GLU A 544 14.72 13.29 -14.00
CA GLU A 544 13.62 14.11 -13.50
C GLU A 544 13.95 15.58 -13.72
N TYR A 545 13.05 16.28 -14.38
CA TYR A 545 13.05 17.74 -14.51
C TYR A 545 11.98 18.32 -13.60
N THR A 546 12.34 19.32 -12.81
CA THR A 546 11.42 19.97 -11.87
C THR A 546 11.54 21.47 -11.97
N SER A 547 10.46 22.11 -12.39
CA SER A 547 10.30 23.55 -12.36
C SER A 547 9.14 23.94 -11.43
N LYS A 548 8.89 25.24 -11.32
CA LYS A 548 7.75 25.78 -10.55
C LYS A 548 6.40 25.32 -11.10
N TYR A 549 6.31 25.05 -12.41
CA TYR A 549 5.05 24.76 -13.11
C TYR A 549 4.93 23.33 -13.58
N CYS A 550 6.02 22.59 -13.66
CA CYS A 550 6.05 21.28 -14.27
C CYS A 550 7.05 20.36 -13.59
N ASN A 551 6.65 19.10 -13.38
CA ASN A 551 7.54 18.00 -13.04
C ASN A 551 7.38 16.91 -14.10
N ILE A 552 8.50 16.51 -14.70
CA ILE A 552 8.57 15.44 -15.71
C ILE A 552 9.58 14.42 -15.22
N SER A 553 9.20 13.14 -15.17
CA SER A 553 10.08 12.04 -14.84
C SER A 553 10.04 10.99 -15.93
N VAL A 554 11.22 10.55 -16.37
CA VAL A 554 11.39 9.44 -17.32
C VAL A 554 12.27 8.40 -16.65
N ASN A 555 11.77 7.18 -16.55
CA ASN A 555 12.48 6.06 -15.92
C ASN A 555 12.58 4.88 -16.89
N GLY A 556 13.79 4.53 -17.33
CA GLY A 556 14.07 3.31 -18.07
C GLY A 556 14.57 2.22 -17.12
N TYR A 557 14.16 0.96 -17.33
CA TYR A 557 14.56 -0.14 -16.46
C TYR A 557 14.68 -1.47 -17.18
N ILE A 558 15.48 -2.36 -16.59
CA ILE A 558 15.63 -3.79 -16.94
C ILE A 558 15.61 -4.59 -15.63
N ASN A 559 14.82 -5.63 -15.57
CA ASN A 559 14.78 -6.60 -14.47
C ASN A 559 14.95 -8.02 -15.01
N ASP A 560 16.11 -8.63 -14.74
CA ASP A 560 16.46 -9.98 -15.14
C ASP A 560 16.17 -10.97 -14.01
N LEU A 561 15.23 -11.88 -14.25
CA LEU A 561 14.85 -12.94 -13.31
C LEU A 561 15.51 -14.27 -13.70
N ARG A 562 15.94 -15.01 -12.68
CA ARG A 562 16.52 -16.35 -12.79
C ARG A 562 15.95 -17.25 -11.72
N ASP A 563 16.04 -18.56 -11.96
CA ASP A 563 15.59 -19.60 -11.05
C ASP A 563 14.08 -19.46 -10.74
N VAL A 564 13.30 -18.97 -11.71
CA VAL A 564 11.84 -18.75 -11.55
C VAL A 564 11.16 -20.09 -11.36
N ILE A 565 10.34 -20.19 -10.31
CA ILE A 565 9.60 -21.40 -9.94
C ILE A 565 8.44 -21.59 -10.92
N ALA A 566 8.34 -22.79 -11.47
CA ALA A 566 7.28 -23.17 -12.39
C ALA A 566 6.92 -24.64 -12.19
N THR A 567 5.72 -25.01 -12.63
CA THR A 567 5.29 -26.40 -12.64
C THR A 567 6.06 -27.20 -13.68
N LYS A 568 6.45 -28.42 -13.30
CA LYS A 568 7.05 -29.43 -14.17
C LYS A 568 6.15 -30.65 -14.23
N ASP A 569 5.91 -31.13 -15.42
CA ASP A 569 5.19 -32.38 -15.63
C ASP A 569 6.11 -33.57 -15.33
N LEU A 570 5.64 -34.45 -14.48
CA LEU A 570 6.28 -35.72 -14.08
C LEU A 570 5.48 -36.94 -14.53
N THR A 571 4.42 -36.75 -15.32
CA THR A 571 3.50 -37.83 -15.73
C THR A 571 4.26 -38.91 -16.49
N THR A 572 4.20 -40.14 -15.99
CA THR A 572 4.79 -41.33 -16.61
C THR A 572 3.75 -42.13 -17.35
N ASP A 573 4.19 -43.11 -18.17
CA ASP A 573 3.25 -44.01 -18.80
C ASP A 573 2.59 -44.98 -17.80
N GLU A 574 3.28 -45.29 -16.70
CA GLU A 574 2.72 -46.02 -15.55
C GLU A 574 1.62 -45.22 -14.86
N ASP A 575 1.82 -43.89 -14.66
CA ASP A 575 0.74 -43.03 -14.16
C ASP A 575 -0.50 -43.09 -15.01
N LYS A 576 -0.34 -43.02 -16.34
CA LYS A 576 -1.46 -43.09 -17.27
C LYS A 576 -2.17 -44.46 -17.23
N ALA A 577 -1.41 -45.55 -17.13
CA ALA A 577 -1.95 -46.90 -16.98
C ALA A 577 -2.75 -47.03 -15.68
N ASN A 578 -2.36 -46.35 -14.61
CA ASN A 578 -3.04 -46.31 -13.32
C ASN A 578 -4.16 -45.26 -13.25
N GLY A 579 -4.56 -44.63 -14.38
CA GLY A 579 -5.63 -43.64 -14.42
C GLY A 579 -5.24 -42.22 -13.94
N ILE A 580 -3.95 -41.97 -13.68
CA ILE A 580 -3.43 -40.65 -13.32
C ILE A 580 -3.12 -39.88 -14.62
N ASN A 581 -3.94 -38.88 -14.91
CA ASN A 581 -3.82 -38.10 -16.15
C ASN A 581 -2.69 -37.04 -16.10
N SER A 582 -2.32 -36.58 -14.94
CA SER A 582 -1.25 -35.61 -14.76
C SER A 582 -0.65 -35.71 -13.38
N ARG A 583 0.68 -35.83 -13.31
CA ARG A 583 1.48 -35.69 -12.09
C ARG A 583 2.42 -34.49 -12.28
N THR A 584 2.36 -33.51 -11.40
CA THR A 584 3.19 -32.29 -11.49
C THR A 584 3.93 -31.99 -10.21
N THR A 585 5.06 -31.31 -10.33
CA THR A 585 5.82 -30.73 -9.21
C THR A 585 6.25 -29.30 -9.55
N TYR A 586 6.94 -28.65 -8.61
CA TYR A 586 7.54 -27.35 -8.80
C TYR A 586 9.06 -27.48 -9.00
N GLU A 587 9.62 -26.66 -9.89
CA GLU A 587 11.07 -26.65 -10.15
C GLU A 587 11.54 -25.24 -10.55
N ASN A 588 12.83 -24.92 -10.29
CA ASN A 588 13.46 -23.65 -10.72
C ASN A 588 13.86 -23.75 -12.21
N LEU A 589 12.91 -23.59 -13.11
CA LEU A 589 13.09 -23.88 -14.53
C LEU A 589 13.33 -22.66 -15.41
N ASN A 590 12.76 -21.51 -15.04
CA ASN A 590 12.56 -20.43 -15.99
C ASN A 590 13.49 -19.24 -15.73
N LYS A 591 13.72 -18.50 -16.81
CA LYS A 591 14.36 -17.18 -16.79
C LYS A 591 13.39 -16.21 -17.45
N ALA A 592 13.14 -15.07 -16.82
CA ALA A 592 12.28 -14.04 -17.37
C ALA A 592 13.01 -12.70 -17.40
N ARG A 593 12.56 -11.81 -18.27
CA ARG A 593 13.01 -10.42 -18.30
C ARG A 593 11.79 -9.53 -18.42
N THR A 594 11.78 -8.48 -17.60
CA THR A 594 10.89 -7.34 -17.80
C THR A 594 11.74 -6.10 -18.03
N GLN A 595 11.40 -5.33 -19.04
CA GLN A 595 12.08 -4.08 -19.37
C GLN A 595 11.06 -3.08 -19.87
N GLY A 596 11.34 -1.80 -19.67
CA GLY A 596 10.37 -0.79 -20.03
C GLY A 596 10.81 0.63 -19.79
N VAL A 597 9.88 1.53 -20.12
CA VAL A 597 10.02 2.97 -19.90
C VAL A 597 8.74 3.50 -19.29
N ASP A 598 8.87 4.21 -18.17
CA ASP A 598 7.78 4.92 -17.51
C ASP A 598 8.01 6.43 -17.65
N ILE A 599 6.97 7.15 -18.08
CA ILE A 599 6.97 8.61 -18.18
C ILE A 599 5.85 9.13 -17.27
N SER A 600 6.14 10.13 -16.46
CA SER A 600 5.14 10.86 -15.69
C SER A 600 5.30 12.36 -15.88
N VAL A 601 4.19 13.05 -16.00
CA VAL A 601 4.12 14.51 -16.17
C VAL A 601 3.07 15.04 -15.21
N ASN A 602 3.42 16.10 -14.48
CA ASN A 602 2.48 16.89 -13.69
C ASN A 602 2.74 18.36 -13.97
N SER A 603 1.72 19.09 -14.39
CA SER A 603 1.84 20.49 -14.78
C SER A 603 0.72 21.32 -14.16
N TYR A 604 1.07 22.53 -13.76
CA TYR A 604 0.13 23.56 -13.37
C TYR A 604 0.03 24.61 -14.46
N LEU A 605 -1.17 24.77 -15.01
CA LEU A 605 -1.44 25.64 -16.15
C LEU A 605 -1.85 27.06 -15.75
N GLY A 606 -2.05 27.33 -14.47
CA GLY A 606 -2.57 28.59 -13.95
C GLY A 606 -4.08 28.61 -13.78
N ALA A 607 -4.63 29.67 -13.19
CA ALA A 607 -6.07 29.89 -12.97
C ALA A 607 -6.83 28.68 -12.37
N GLY A 608 -6.17 27.87 -11.54
CA GLY A 608 -6.76 26.69 -10.92
C GLY A 608 -6.68 25.40 -11.75
N PHE A 609 -6.17 25.45 -12.99
CA PHE A 609 -6.03 24.30 -13.86
C PHE A 609 -4.71 23.56 -13.61
N SER A 610 -4.79 22.23 -13.50
CA SER A 610 -3.64 21.35 -13.50
C SER A 610 -3.88 20.11 -14.36
N LEU A 611 -2.81 19.63 -14.99
CA LEU A 611 -2.80 18.45 -15.84
C LEU A 611 -1.75 17.48 -15.35
N GLY A 612 -2.11 16.23 -15.21
CA GLY A 612 -1.21 15.14 -14.89
C GLY A 612 -1.38 13.99 -15.87
N GLY A 613 -0.37 13.17 -16.01
CA GLY A 613 -0.45 11.99 -16.84
C GLY A 613 0.73 11.08 -16.66
N GLY A 614 0.55 9.84 -17.06
CA GLY A 614 1.59 8.83 -17.07
C GLY A 614 1.45 7.93 -18.28
N TYR A 615 2.59 7.44 -18.75
CA TYR A 615 2.67 6.42 -19.78
C TYR A 615 3.66 5.36 -19.35
N SER A 616 3.31 4.08 -19.55
CA SER A 616 4.18 2.94 -19.28
C SER A 616 4.25 2.04 -20.52
N TYR A 617 5.46 1.78 -20.96
CA TYR A 617 5.79 0.73 -21.92
C TYR A 617 6.49 -0.41 -21.19
N VAL A 618 5.99 -1.65 -21.36
CA VAL A 618 6.50 -2.85 -20.71
C VAL A 618 6.67 -3.97 -21.73
N ASP A 619 7.87 -4.53 -21.85
CA ASP A 619 8.13 -5.80 -22.53
C ASP A 619 8.55 -6.84 -21.49
N ALA A 620 7.63 -7.74 -21.15
CA ALA A 620 7.81 -8.80 -20.16
C ALA A 620 7.71 -10.17 -20.85
N ARG A 621 8.81 -10.95 -20.80
CA ARG A 621 8.92 -12.23 -21.54
C ARG A 621 9.67 -13.31 -20.78
N ASP A 622 9.29 -14.54 -21.01
CA ASP A 622 10.14 -15.70 -20.78
C ASP A 622 11.36 -15.63 -21.70
N ARG A 623 12.57 -15.81 -21.15
CA ARG A 623 13.81 -15.67 -21.94
C ARG A 623 14.10 -16.85 -22.85
N LYS A 624 13.60 -18.04 -22.51
CA LYS A 624 13.77 -19.27 -23.28
C LYS A 624 12.81 -19.33 -24.45
N THR A 625 11.52 -19.21 -24.16
CA THR A 625 10.44 -19.34 -25.16
C THR A 625 10.16 -18.06 -25.92
N LYS A 626 10.62 -16.89 -25.43
CA LYS A 626 10.31 -15.55 -25.93
C LYS A 626 8.81 -15.16 -25.84
N ILE A 627 7.99 -16.04 -25.28
CA ILE A 627 6.56 -15.78 -25.07
C ILE A 627 6.42 -14.70 -24.01
N ARG A 628 5.42 -13.84 -24.17
CA ARG A 628 5.06 -12.79 -23.20
C ARG A 628 4.60 -13.43 -21.89
N LEU A 629 4.92 -12.77 -20.78
CA LEU A 629 4.41 -13.18 -19.48
C LEU A 629 2.90 -12.97 -19.42
N GLU A 630 2.24 -13.86 -18.69
CA GLU A 630 0.79 -13.84 -18.49
C GLU A 630 0.31 -12.50 -17.96
N GLU A 631 -0.79 -11.98 -18.49
CA GLU A 631 -1.41 -10.71 -18.13
C GLU A 631 -0.56 -9.46 -18.38
N SER A 632 0.56 -9.58 -19.09
CA SER A 632 1.37 -8.42 -19.44
C SER A 632 0.69 -7.52 -20.46
N THR A 633 0.75 -6.22 -20.21
CA THR A 633 0.24 -5.17 -21.11
C THR A 633 1.41 -4.31 -21.57
N ARG A 634 1.59 -4.13 -22.89
CA ARG A 634 2.71 -3.36 -23.42
C ARG A 634 2.57 -1.86 -23.22
N HIS A 635 1.39 -1.33 -23.42
CA HIS A 635 1.13 0.10 -23.43
C HIS A 635 0.00 0.44 -22.47
N SER A 636 0.26 1.31 -21.53
CA SER A 636 -0.74 1.80 -20.58
C SER A 636 -0.56 3.30 -20.38
N GLY A 637 -1.65 4.01 -20.15
CA GLY A 637 -1.63 5.44 -19.90
C GLY A 637 -2.63 5.86 -18.83
N THR A 638 -2.33 6.98 -18.17
CA THR A 638 -3.27 7.69 -17.30
C THR A 638 -3.26 9.17 -17.65
N ILE A 639 -4.42 9.81 -17.60
CA ILE A 639 -4.59 11.25 -17.81
C ILE A 639 -5.42 11.79 -16.66
N ARG A 640 -5.03 12.93 -16.12
CA ARG A 640 -5.74 13.63 -15.06
C ARG A 640 -5.84 15.09 -15.41
N ALA A 641 -7.05 15.63 -15.47
CA ALA A 641 -7.30 17.04 -15.60
C ALA A 641 -8.06 17.51 -14.35
N ASN A 642 -7.60 18.58 -13.74
CA ASN A 642 -8.17 19.06 -12.51
C ASN A 642 -8.33 20.57 -12.57
N TYR A 643 -9.48 21.07 -12.14
CA TYR A 643 -9.81 22.48 -11.98
C TYR A 643 -10.24 22.75 -10.55
N ILE A 644 -9.60 23.73 -9.91
CA ILE A 644 -9.94 24.19 -8.56
C ILE A 644 -10.34 25.67 -8.65
N HIS A 645 -11.49 25.99 -8.09
CA HIS A 645 -11.91 27.36 -7.87
C HIS A 645 -12.30 27.57 -6.41
N GLU A 646 -11.86 28.69 -5.83
CA GLU A 646 -12.13 29.05 -4.45
C GLU A 646 -12.88 30.38 -4.40
N TRP A 647 -14.07 30.34 -3.77
CA TRP A 647 -14.79 31.52 -3.31
C TRP A 647 -14.49 31.76 -1.82
N ASN A 648 -15.08 32.77 -1.23
CA ASN A 648 -14.80 33.10 0.17
C ASN A 648 -15.10 31.96 1.14
N ASN A 649 -16.23 31.27 0.96
CA ASN A 649 -16.73 30.24 1.90
C ASN A 649 -16.91 28.88 1.25
N TYR A 650 -16.45 28.70 0.03
CA TYR A 650 -16.68 27.48 -0.71
C TYR A 650 -15.55 27.21 -1.71
N ARG A 651 -15.11 25.95 -1.79
CA ARG A 651 -14.14 25.46 -2.78
C ARG A 651 -14.79 24.38 -3.62
N LEU A 652 -14.73 24.56 -4.93
CA LEU A 652 -15.07 23.56 -5.92
C LEU A 652 -13.79 22.96 -6.50
N ASN A 653 -13.76 21.65 -6.61
CA ASN A 653 -12.75 20.94 -7.38
C ASN A 653 -13.46 20.00 -8.36
N VAL A 654 -13.15 20.14 -9.65
CA VAL A 654 -13.63 19.24 -10.72
C VAL A 654 -12.44 18.44 -11.22
N ASN A 655 -12.56 17.14 -11.26
CA ASN A 655 -11.48 16.24 -11.67
C ASN A 655 -11.97 15.24 -12.71
N LEU A 656 -11.21 15.10 -13.81
CA LEU A 656 -11.41 14.08 -14.84
C LEU A 656 -10.19 13.17 -14.84
N ASN A 657 -10.39 11.87 -14.55
CA ASN A 657 -9.37 10.85 -14.60
C ASN A 657 -9.65 9.87 -15.73
N GLY A 658 -8.65 9.61 -16.57
CA GLY A 658 -8.70 8.62 -17.62
C GLY A 658 -7.66 7.52 -17.45
N ARG A 659 -8.06 6.28 -17.57
CA ARG A 659 -7.20 5.09 -17.70
C ARG A 659 -7.28 4.56 -19.11
N LEU A 660 -6.13 4.45 -19.77
CA LEU A 660 -5.97 3.86 -21.09
C LEU A 660 -5.15 2.57 -20.94
N GLN A 661 -5.70 1.46 -21.36
CA GLN A 661 -5.07 0.14 -21.27
C GLN A 661 -4.94 -0.43 -22.67
N GLY A 662 -3.73 -0.78 -23.07
CA GLY A 662 -3.47 -1.53 -24.30
C GLY A 662 -3.91 -2.99 -24.19
N LYS A 663 -3.71 -3.74 -25.26
CA LYS A 663 -4.03 -5.17 -25.28
C LYS A 663 -3.25 -5.93 -24.22
N LYS A 664 -3.92 -6.81 -23.48
CA LYS A 664 -3.35 -7.66 -22.44
C LYS A 664 -3.16 -9.07 -22.99
N PHE A 665 -1.98 -9.63 -22.85
CA PHE A 665 -1.67 -10.99 -23.28
C PHE A 665 -2.30 -12.03 -22.34
N VAL A 666 -2.93 -13.06 -22.96
CA VAL A 666 -3.55 -14.19 -22.24
C VAL A 666 -2.99 -15.48 -22.80
N LYS A 667 -2.11 -16.13 -22.03
CA LYS A 667 -1.38 -17.33 -22.46
C LYS A 667 -2.32 -18.52 -22.75
N SER A 668 -3.38 -18.70 -21.96
CA SER A 668 -4.30 -19.84 -22.10
C SER A 668 -5.06 -19.87 -23.45
N THR A 669 -5.21 -18.70 -24.08
CA THR A 669 -5.90 -18.57 -25.36
C THR A 669 -4.97 -18.19 -26.49
N GLU A 670 -3.70 -17.87 -26.17
CA GLU A 670 -2.69 -17.28 -27.07
C GLU A 670 -3.17 -16.01 -27.80
N LYS A 671 -4.25 -15.41 -27.30
CA LYS A 671 -4.87 -14.20 -27.82
C LYS A 671 -4.73 -13.04 -26.86
N ASP A 672 -4.71 -11.84 -27.38
CA ASP A 672 -4.71 -10.63 -26.57
C ASP A 672 -6.15 -10.26 -26.16
N ALA A 673 -6.35 -9.94 -24.88
CA ALA A 673 -7.55 -9.25 -24.42
C ALA A 673 -7.63 -7.84 -25.04
N PRO A 674 -8.82 -7.31 -25.36
CA PRO A 674 -8.95 -6.03 -26.04
C PRO A 674 -8.42 -4.85 -25.22
N LYS A 675 -8.00 -3.83 -25.93
CA LYS A 675 -7.70 -2.52 -25.31
C LYS A 675 -8.99 -1.89 -24.78
N TYR A 676 -8.86 -1.08 -23.73
CA TYR A 676 -9.99 -0.33 -23.17
C TYR A 676 -9.57 1.04 -22.62
N GLN A 677 -10.57 1.87 -22.39
CA GLN A 677 -10.41 3.11 -21.65
C GLN A 677 -11.56 3.29 -20.66
N ILE A 678 -11.25 3.79 -19.48
CA ILE A 678 -12.21 4.12 -18.43
C ILE A 678 -11.95 5.55 -17.98
N TRP A 679 -13.00 6.36 -17.93
CA TRP A 679 -12.94 7.75 -17.52
C TRP A 679 -13.89 8.02 -16.37
N ASN A 680 -13.40 8.70 -15.35
CA ASN A 680 -14.17 9.08 -14.16
C ASN A 680 -14.21 10.60 -14.06
N LEU A 681 -15.40 11.15 -13.82
CA LEU A 681 -15.62 12.58 -13.56
C LEU A 681 -16.04 12.72 -12.09
N THR A 682 -15.35 13.58 -11.35
CA THR A 682 -15.59 13.78 -9.91
C THR A 682 -15.67 15.26 -9.59
N THR A 683 -16.58 15.62 -8.71
CA THR A 683 -16.68 16.95 -8.11
C THR A 683 -16.52 16.86 -6.59
N ASN A 684 -15.70 17.77 -6.03
CA ASN A 684 -15.51 17.89 -4.59
C ASN A 684 -15.94 19.29 -4.17
N HIS A 685 -16.80 19.36 -3.18
CA HIS A 685 -17.38 20.56 -2.61
C HIS A 685 -16.95 20.68 -1.16
N SER A 686 -16.11 21.66 -0.83
CA SER A 686 -15.65 21.91 0.54
C SER A 686 -16.20 23.26 1.00
N PHE A 687 -16.86 23.25 2.14
CA PHE A 687 -17.47 24.43 2.73
C PHE A 687 -16.58 24.99 3.84
N SER A 688 -16.63 26.30 4.07
CA SER A 688 -15.99 26.91 5.23
C SER A 688 -16.48 26.29 6.52
N PRO A 689 -15.61 26.13 7.53
CA PRO A 689 -16.02 25.58 8.81
C PRO A 689 -17.16 26.37 9.45
N VAL A 690 -18.16 25.66 9.98
CA VAL A 690 -19.23 26.20 10.82
C VAL A 690 -18.89 25.81 12.26
N GLY A 691 -18.36 26.76 13.05
CA GLY A 691 -17.83 26.46 14.38
C GLY A 691 -16.62 25.52 14.27
N MET A 692 -16.71 24.35 14.91
CA MET A 692 -15.69 23.30 14.88
C MET A 692 -15.94 22.24 13.80
N PHE A 693 -17.00 22.40 12.99
CA PHE A 693 -17.38 21.42 11.98
C PHE A 693 -16.95 21.84 10.58
N LEU A 694 -16.43 20.91 9.83
CA LEU A 694 -16.12 21.04 8.40
C LEU A 694 -16.95 20.01 7.63
N PHE A 695 -17.58 20.47 6.56
CA PHE A 695 -18.42 19.64 5.69
C PHE A 695 -17.82 19.56 4.30
N GLU A 696 -17.79 18.36 3.76
CA GLU A 696 -17.34 18.13 2.40
C GLU A 696 -18.27 17.13 1.70
N ILE A 697 -18.66 17.44 0.48
CA ILE A 697 -19.44 16.57 -0.39
C ILE A 697 -18.55 16.18 -1.57
N ASN A 698 -18.56 14.91 -1.91
CA ASN A 698 -17.88 14.39 -3.09
C ASN A 698 -18.90 13.58 -3.91
N ALA A 699 -19.06 13.89 -5.18
CA ALA A 699 -19.96 13.21 -6.09
C ALA A 699 -19.31 12.99 -7.43
N GLY A 700 -19.71 11.93 -8.13
CA GLY A 700 -19.10 11.66 -9.43
C GLY A 700 -19.76 10.53 -10.22
N ILE A 701 -19.21 10.36 -11.41
CA ILE A 701 -19.55 9.34 -12.38
C ILE A 701 -18.30 8.51 -12.62
N GLU A 702 -18.37 7.24 -12.30
CA GLU A 702 -17.34 6.26 -12.63
C GLU A 702 -17.67 5.63 -13.98
N ASN A 703 -16.66 5.38 -14.80
CA ASN A 703 -16.81 4.86 -16.15
C ASN A 703 -17.80 5.70 -17.01
N LEU A 704 -17.48 6.97 -17.17
CA LEU A 704 -18.31 7.99 -17.84
C LEU A 704 -18.86 7.53 -19.21
N PHE A 705 -18.09 6.77 -19.97
CA PHE A 705 -18.46 6.28 -21.31
C PHE A 705 -19.06 4.89 -21.32
N ASP A 706 -19.41 4.34 -20.13
CA ASP A 706 -20.10 3.04 -19.97
C ASP A 706 -19.38 1.87 -20.63
N TYR A 707 -18.05 1.86 -20.58
CA TYR A 707 -17.31 0.75 -21.14
C TYR A 707 -17.64 -0.56 -20.39
N SER A 708 -18.06 -1.57 -21.12
CA SER A 708 -18.23 -2.92 -20.63
C SER A 708 -17.61 -3.91 -21.60
N GLN A 709 -17.03 -4.98 -21.08
CA GLN A 709 -16.46 -6.03 -21.91
C GLN A 709 -17.52 -7.10 -22.18
N ASN A 710 -17.86 -7.30 -23.45
CA ASN A 710 -18.91 -8.23 -23.87
C ASN A 710 -18.40 -9.66 -24.15
N LEU A 711 -17.08 -9.84 -24.27
CA LEU A 711 -16.46 -11.13 -24.56
C LEU A 711 -15.48 -11.52 -23.46
N PRO A 712 -15.62 -12.70 -22.82
CA PRO A 712 -14.62 -13.21 -21.91
C PRO A 712 -13.40 -13.67 -22.68
N TYR A 713 -12.22 -13.40 -22.12
CA TYR A 713 -10.99 -14.04 -22.51
C TYR A 713 -10.62 -15.07 -21.46
N GLY A 714 -10.66 -16.36 -21.82
CA GLY A 714 -10.44 -17.46 -20.89
C GLY A 714 -11.51 -17.54 -19.79
N SER A 715 -11.26 -18.35 -18.78
CA SER A 715 -12.24 -18.68 -17.75
C SER A 715 -12.60 -17.54 -16.77
N ASN A 716 -11.86 -16.43 -16.74
CA ASN A 716 -11.98 -15.43 -15.66
C ASN A 716 -11.71 -13.98 -16.08
N LEU A 717 -11.87 -13.61 -17.35
CA LEU A 717 -11.54 -12.28 -17.78
C LEU A 717 -12.76 -11.37 -17.78
N GLY A 718 -12.73 -10.43 -16.85
CA GLY A 718 -13.70 -9.39 -16.79
C GLY A 718 -13.09 -8.02 -16.87
N THR A 719 -13.94 -7.02 -17.04
CA THR A 719 -13.57 -5.64 -16.88
C THR A 719 -13.43 -5.30 -15.40
N LEU A 720 -12.60 -4.30 -15.10
CA LEU A 720 -12.46 -3.71 -13.76
C LEU A 720 -13.67 -2.85 -13.36
N SER A 721 -14.64 -2.67 -14.24
CA SER A 721 -15.77 -1.77 -14.04
C SER A 721 -17.10 -2.48 -14.24
N PRO A 722 -18.08 -2.22 -13.37
CA PRO A 722 -19.45 -2.71 -13.49
C PRO A 722 -20.27 -2.01 -14.58
N GLY A 723 -19.66 -1.18 -15.44
CA GLY A 723 -20.31 -0.21 -16.31
C GLY A 723 -20.35 1.17 -15.64
N ARG A 724 -21.14 2.09 -16.19
CA ARG A 724 -21.32 3.42 -15.61
C ARG A 724 -22.02 3.33 -14.26
N THR A 725 -21.39 3.96 -13.24
CA THR A 725 -21.97 4.09 -11.91
C THR A 725 -21.88 5.52 -11.40
N PHE A 726 -22.78 5.87 -10.49
CA PHE A 726 -22.79 7.16 -9.82
C PHE A 726 -22.46 6.94 -8.35
N PHE A 727 -21.81 7.93 -7.75
CA PHE A 727 -21.57 7.92 -6.31
C PHE A 727 -21.75 9.32 -5.72
N ALA A 728 -22.05 9.32 -4.43
CA ALA A 728 -22.02 10.51 -3.59
C ALA A 728 -21.44 10.14 -2.22
N SER A 729 -20.69 11.05 -1.62
CA SER A 729 -20.20 10.91 -0.25
C SER A 729 -20.30 12.22 0.52
N LEU A 730 -20.55 12.09 1.82
CA LEU A 730 -20.54 13.18 2.79
C LEU A 730 -19.44 12.91 3.80
N THR A 731 -18.56 13.90 3.99
CA THR A 731 -17.58 13.88 5.08
C THR A 731 -17.92 14.98 6.06
N ILE A 732 -18.03 14.61 7.32
CA ILE A 732 -18.20 15.54 8.45
C ILE A 732 -16.96 15.38 9.32
N ARG A 733 -16.29 16.50 9.62
CA ARG A 733 -15.15 16.51 10.50
C ARG A 733 -15.35 17.50 11.62
N PHE A 734 -15.22 17.04 12.85
CA PHE A 734 -15.13 17.85 14.05
C PHE A 734 -13.67 17.95 14.47
N LYS A 735 -13.21 19.16 14.78
CA LYS A 735 -11.83 19.41 15.12
C LYS A 735 -11.72 20.44 16.25
N LYS A 736 -11.00 20.08 17.33
CA LYS A 736 -10.72 20.94 18.49
C LYS A 736 -9.23 21.02 18.77
#